data_ca597be44f6a436e762372cf8c129924
#
_entry.id   ca597be44f6a436e762372cf8c129924
#
_cell.length_a   1.000
_cell.length_b   1.000
_cell.length_c   1.000
_cell.angle_alpha   90.00
_cell.angle_beta   90.00
_cell.angle_gamma   90.00
#
_symmetry.space_group_name_H-M   'P 1'
#
loop_
_entity.id
_entity.type
_entity.pdbx_description
1 polymer ?
#
loop_
_entity_poly.entity_id
_entity_poly.type
_entity_poly.pdbx_seq_one_letter_code
_entity_poly.pdbx_strand_id
1 'polypeptide(L)'
;MPLRIRLYTEPAQLANVNAAEQAEMSFKAELPSRQAQLSALQSTEEFDVLIVGGGATGSGCALDAVTRNLKTALVERDDFSSGTSSRSTKLIHGGVRYLQKAIMKLDYEQYMMVKEALHERSNLLDIAPHLSAPLPIMLPVYKWWQLPYYWAGIKMYDLVAGGQCLKSSYVLSKTKALELFPMLKKDKLVGAIVYYDGQHNDARMNLSIALTVARYGAAIANYTEVVHLLKKTDPQTGKEKVCGAHCRDVITGQEFDVRAKCVINATGPFTDSLRKMDEPNIPNICQPSAGVHIVIPGYYSPDNMGLLDPATSDGRVIFFLPWEKMTIAGTTDTPTDVTAHPIPMEEDINFILSEVRHYLSPDVEVRRGDVLAAWSGIRPLVTDPNSKDTQSICRNHIVNVSDSGLVTIAGGKWTTYRSMAEETLNEAISVHGLRAGHSKTIGLLLEGGKDWTPTMYIRLVQDYGLEVEVAQHLASTYGGRAFEVAKMAHVTGKRWPIVGKRLVSEFPYIESEVLYAIKEYACTATDVIARRTRLGFLNVQAADEALPRIVELMGKELGWSEQKKKEELATAKQFLYCEMGYKSRSEQLTSMSEITLTNPEVERYKKRFHKFDKESKGFITTVDVQRVLKNIGIQIDENSLHEILNEVDLNKNGQVELNEFLQLMNAVNKGQVSDNRLAILMKTAEESLDQREPVSVDRSGGGV
;
A
#
# COMPACT_ATOMS: atom_id res chain seq x y z
N MET A 1 8.94 2.51 39.70
CA MET A 1 10.20 2.01 39.11
C MET A 1 10.50 2.82 37.88
N PRO A 2 11.68 3.42 37.75
CA PRO A 2 11.89 4.49 36.78
C PRO A 2 12.03 3.97 35.35
N LEU A 3 11.38 4.67 34.42
CA LEU A 3 11.60 4.60 32.99
C LEU A 3 13.10 4.80 32.72
N ARG A 4 13.79 3.78 32.24
CA ARG A 4 15.08 3.96 31.57
C ARG A 4 14.79 4.43 30.15
N ILE A 5 14.83 5.73 29.95
CA ILE A 5 15.06 6.34 28.67
C ILE A 5 16.42 5.82 28.18
N ARG A 6 16.45 4.98 27.16
CA ARG A 6 17.67 4.72 26.41
C ARG A 6 18.02 6.02 25.69
N LEU A 7 18.91 6.78 26.29
CA LEU A 7 19.68 7.79 25.55
C LEU A 7 20.36 7.03 24.40
N TYR A 8 20.13 7.49 23.18
CA TYR A 8 20.92 7.09 22.02
C TYR A 8 22.36 7.52 22.33
N THR A 9 23.17 6.57 22.79
CA THR A 9 24.61 6.72 22.75
C THR A 9 24.99 6.70 21.29
N GLU A 10 25.80 7.67 20.89
CA GLU A 10 26.49 7.72 19.61
C GLU A 10 27.04 6.33 19.26
N PRO A 11 27.05 5.94 17.96
CA PRO A 11 27.64 4.67 17.55
C PRO A 11 29.10 4.69 17.99
N ALA A 12 29.41 3.90 19.00
CA ALA A 12 30.77 3.69 19.46
C ALA A 12 31.57 3.11 18.30
N GLN A 13 32.48 3.92 17.77
CA GLN A 13 33.75 3.58 17.19
C GLN A 13 33.97 2.09 16.83
N LEU A 14 33.56 1.70 15.61
CA LEU A 14 34.31 0.72 14.85
C LEU A 14 35.43 1.50 14.15
N ALA A 15 36.46 1.75 14.95
CA ALA A 15 37.65 2.44 14.53
C ALA A 15 38.55 1.50 13.70
N ASN A 16 39.03 2.05 12.63
CA ASN A 16 40.27 1.68 11.94
C ASN A 16 40.36 0.31 11.26
N VAL A 17 39.82 0.25 10.03
CA VAL A 17 40.46 -0.56 8.97
C VAL A 17 40.68 0.34 7.77
N ASN A 18 41.95 0.58 7.50
CA ASN A 18 42.60 1.14 6.32
C ASN A 18 41.92 2.29 5.55
N ALA A 19 42.27 3.51 5.93
CA ALA A 19 41.90 4.79 5.30
C ALA A 19 42.54 5.03 3.91
N ALA A 20 43.12 4.04 3.24
CA ALA A 20 43.86 4.23 1.98
C ALA A 20 43.17 3.66 0.72
N GLU A 21 42.01 3.02 0.81
CA GLU A 21 41.27 2.47 -0.35
C GLU A 21 39.83 2.92 -0.46
N GLN A 22 39.40 3.90 0.32
CA GLN A 22 38.08 4.53 0.16
C GLN A 22 38.23 5.72 -0.81
N ALA A 23 38.12 5.46 -2.11
CA ALA A 23 37.45 6.45 -2.95
C ALA A 23 36.06 6.61 -2.36
N GLU A 24 35.82 7.67 -1.56
CA GLU A 24 34.50 8.02 -1.08
C GLU A 24 33.56 8.07 -2.28
N MET A 25 32.65 7.08 -2.38
CA MET A 25 31.53 7.19 -3.30
C MET A 25 30.78 8.45 -2.90
N SER A 26 30.89 9.50 -3.69
CA SER A 26 30.28 10.79 -3.38
C SER A 26 28.78 10.64 -3.46
N PHE A 27 28.13 10.58 -2.30
CA PHE A 27 26.69 10.66 -2.19
C PHE A 27 26.22 12.02 -2.74
N LYS A 28 25.53 12.01 -3.88
CA LYS A 28 25.06 13.23 -4.55
C LYS A 28 24.07 13.99 -3.68
N ALA A 29 24.33 15.26 -3.46
CA ALA A 29 23.46 16.14 -2.67
C ALA A 29 22.06 16.29 -3.29
N GLU A 30 21.98 16.31 -4.64
CA GLU A 30 20.73 16.40 -5.39
C GLU A 30 20.50 15.15 -6.24
N LEU A 31 19.24 14.79 -6.43
CA LEU A 31 18.85 13.72 -7.35
C LEU A 31 19.04 14.21 -8.79
N PRO A 32 19.68 13.41 -9.67
CA PRO A 32 19.67 13.70 -11.10
C PRO A 32 18.23 13.71 -11.64
N SER A 33 17.94 14.57 -12.61
CA SER A 33 16.62 14.52 -13.28
C SER A 33 16.43 13.21 -14.05
N ARG A 34 15.18 12.80 -14.31
CA ARG A 34 14.90 11.60 -15.12
C ARG A 34 15.59 11.65 -16.49
N GLN A 35 15.61 12.85 -17.12
CA GLN A 35 16.31 13.03 -18.40
C GLN A 35 17.82 12.82 -18.29
N ALA A 36 18.43 13.27 -17.21
CA ALA A 36 19.85 13.00 -16.94
C ALA A 36 20.12 11.50 -16.74
N GLN A 37 19.22 10.80 -16.08
CA GLN A 37 19.31 9.35 -15.89
C GLN A 37 19.19 8.59 -17.22
N LEU A 38 18.23 8.95 -18.08
CA LEU A 38 18.08 8.37 -19.42
C LEU A 38 19.34 8.65 -20.28
N SER A 39 19.86 9.88 -20.23
CA SER A 39 21.11 10.21 -20.93
C SER A 39 22.30 9.38 -20.43
N ALA A 40 22.37 9.12 -19.13
CA ALA A 40 23.41 8.27 -18.56
C ALA A 40 23.29 6.81 -19.02
N LEU A 41 22.07 6.27 -19.11
CA LEU A 41 21.83 4.93 -19.65
C LEU A 41 22.26 4.80 -21.11
N GLN A 42 22.01 5.83 -21.93
CA GLN A 42 22.32 5.85 -23.36
C GLN A 42 23.78 6.11 -23.66
N SER A 43 24.44 6.99 -22.88
CA SER A 43 25.82 7.43 -23.13
C SER A 43 26.89 6.53 -22.52
N THR A 44 26.52 5.64 -21.62
CA THR A 44 27.44 4.71 -20.97
C THR A 44 27.77 3.56 -21.91
N GLU A 45 29.06 3.41 -22.26
CA GLU A 45 29.50 2.36 -23.19
C GLU A 45 29.15 0.95 -22.69
N GLU A 46 29.47 0.63 -21.43
CA GLU A 46 29.13 -0.64 -20.81
C GLU A 46 29.00 -0.47 -19.28
N PHE A 47 27.95 -1.03 -18.70
CA PHE A 47 27.81 -1.17 -17.27
C PHE A 47 28.40 -2.50 -16.77
N ASP A 48 28.75 -2.57 -15.49
CA ASP A 48 29.11 -3.87 -14.89
C ASP A 48 27.85 -4.72 -14.69
N VAL A 49 26.77 -4.09 -14.22
CA VAL A 49 25.50 -4.77 -13.96
C VAL A 49 24.32 -3.94 -14.47
N LEU A 50 23.42 -4.58 -15.21
CA LEU A 50 22.09 -4.06 -15.54
C LEU A 50 21.05 -4.87 -14.78
N ILE A 51 20.28 -4.20 -13.94
CA ILE A 51 19.16 -4.79 -13.21
C ILE A 51 17.84 -4.45 -13.92
N VAL A 52 17.02 -5.45 -14.21
CA VAL A 52 15.71 -5.32 -14.81
C VAL A 52 14.65 -5.56 -13.74
N GLY A 53 13.85 -4.51 -13.44
CA GLY A 53 12.79 -4.49 -12.43
C GLY A 53 13.12 -3.60 -11.23
N GLY A 54 12.31 -2.57 -11.00
CA GLY A 54 12.44 -1.56 -9.93
C GLY A 54 11.61 -1.86 -8.68
N GLY A 55 11.30 -3.14 -8.41
CA GLY A 55 10.72 -3.58 -7.15
C GLY A 55 11.75 -3.64 -6.02
N ALA A 56 11.33 -4.08 -4.83
CA ALA A 56 12.20 -4.12 -3.63
C ALA A 56 13.49 -4.91 -3.87
N THR A 57 13.39 -6.08 -4.49
CA THR A 57 14.56 -6.94 -4.78
C THR A 57 15.49 -6.30 -5.80
N GLY A 58 14.96 -5.79 -6.92
CA GLY A 58 15.79 -5.17 -7.95
C GLY A 58 16.44 -3.87 -7.47
N SER A 59 15.72 -3.01 -6.77
CA SER A 59 16.28 -1.82 -6.11
C SER A 59 17.34 -2.19 -5.06
N GLY A 60 17.11 -3.29 -4.32
CA GLY A 60 18.09 -3.85 -3.39
C GLY A 60 19.35 -4.34 -4.08
N CYS A 61 19.22 -5.08 -5.20
CA CYS A 61 20.35 -5.51 -6.02
C CYS A 61 21.16 -4.30 -6.55
N ALA A 62 20.45 -3.25 -7.01
CA ALA A 62 21.12 -2.05 -7.49
C ALA A 62 21.85 -1.30 -6.37
N LEU A 63 21.28 -1.26 -5.15
CA LEU A 63 21.92 -0.66 -3.99
C LEU A 63 23.17 -1.43 -3.58
N ASP A 64 23.08 -2.75 -3.52
CA ASP A 64 24.22 -3.60 -3.18
C ASP A 64 25.33 -3.50 -4.26
N ALA A 65 24.96 -3.51 -5.53
CA ALA A 65 25.90 -3.37 -6.65
C ALA A 65 26.65 -2.02 -6.61
N VAL A 66 25.91 -0.91 -6.53
CA VAL A 66 26.55 0.44 -6.56
C VAL A 66 27.42 0.68 -5.32
N THR A 67 27.03 0.16 -4.15
CA THR A 67 27.83 0.29 -2.93
C THR A 67 29.07 -0.62 -2.89
N ARG A 68 29.14 -1.62 -3.76
CA ARG A 68 30.33 -2.44 -4.02
C ARG A 68 31.22 -1.89 -5.13
N ASN A 69 30.99 -0.63 -5.58
CA ASN A 69 31.71 0.06 -6.65
C ASN A 69 31.50 -0.55 -8.05
N LEU A 70 30.42 -1.24 -8.30
CA LEU A 70 30.01 -1.68 -9.63
C LEU A 70 29.29 -0.56 -10.37
N LYS A 71 29.62 -0.36 -11.64
CA LYS A 71 28.93 0.57 -12.54
C LYS A 71 27.54 -0.01 -12.85
N THR A 72 26.52 0.57 -12.25
CA THR A 72 25.20 -0.03 -12.12
C THR A 72 24.14 0.72 -12.93
N ALA A 73 23.32 -0.03 -13.66
CA ALA A 73 22.08 0.44 -14.29
C ALA A 73 20.86 -0.29 -13.73
N LEU A 74 19.74 0.40 -13.58
CA LEU A 74 18.44 -0.15 -13.19
C LEU A 74 17.36 0.40 -14.11
N VAL A 75 16.56 -0.48 -14.71
CA VAL A 75 15.41 -0.11 -15.55
C VAL A 75 14.13 -0.74 -15.01
N GLU A 76 13.06 0.05 -14.99
CA GLU A 76 11.72 -0.36 -14.56
C GLU A 76 10.70 0.03 -15.64
N ARG A 77 9.87 -0.93 -16.06
CA ARG A 77 8.89 -0.74 -17.12
C ARG A 77 7.82 0.31 -16.79
N ASP A 78 7.36 0.29 -15.52
CA ASP A 78 6.37 1.23 -15.01
C ASP A 78 7.05 2.21 -14.03
N ASP A 79 6.38 2.63 -12.96
CA ASP A 79 7.05 3.39 -11.91
C ASP A 79 7.73 2.46 -10.88
N PHE A 80 8.75 2.95 -10.18
CA PHE A 80 9.35 2.22 -9.06
C PHE A 80 8.29 1.79 -8.06
N SER A 81 8.34 0.53 -7.62
CA SER A 81 7.36 -0.05 -6.72
C SER A 81 5.94 -0.24 -7.28
N SER A 82 5.74 -0.19 -8.59
CA SER A 82 4.40 -0.30 -9.22
C SER A 82 3.73 -1.66 -9.02
N GLY A 83 4.52 -2.74 -8.91
CA GLY A 83 4.04 -4.11 -8.78
C GLY A 83 3.78 -4.55 -7.33
N THR A 84 4.14 -5.79 -7.04
CA THR A 84 3.93 -6.46 -5.74
C THR A 84 4.52 -5.69 -4.55
N SER A 85 5.62 -4.97 -4.76
CA SER A 85 6.35 -4.27 -3.70
C SER A 85 5.55 -3.16 -3.01
N SER A 86 4.52 -2.59 -3.63
CA SER A 86 3.61 -1.60 -3.02
C SER A 86 2.27 -2.18 -2.57
N ARG A 87 2.04 -3.47 -2.80
CA ARG A 87 0.76 -4.15 -2.56
C ARG A 87 0.85 -5.19 -1.44
N SER A 88 1.84 -5.05 -0.55
CA SER A 88 2.07 -5.94 0.60
C SER A 88 1.05 -5.68 1.72
N THR A 89 1.09 -6.55 2.74
CA THR A 89 0.35 -6.35 4.01
C THR A 89 0.92 -5.20 4.86
N LYS A 90 2.03 -4.57 4.45
CA LYS A 90 2.77 -3.54 5.20
C LYS A 90 3.44 -4.08 6.48
N LEU A 91 3.45 -5.39 6.67
CA LEU A 91 4.01 -6.06 7.83
C LEU A 91 5.39 -6.64 7.52
N ILE A 92 6.37 -6.34 8.35
CA ILE A 92 7.73 -6.90 8.32
C ILE A 92 7.78 -7.97 9.41
N HIS A 93 7.53 -9.22 9.06
CA HIS A 93 7.43 -10.30 10.03
C HIS A 93 8.45 -11.42 9.80
N GLY A 94 8.91 -12.02 10.92
CA GLY A 94 9.82 -13.17 10.88
C GLY A 94 9.13 -14.51 10.61
N GLY A 95 7.79 -14.55 10.67
CA GLY A 95 7.01 -15.75 10.39
C GLY A 95 6.83 -16.69 11.57
N VAL A 96 6.09 -16.29 12.59
CA VAL A 96 5.77 -17.10 13.80
C VAL A 96 5.26 -18.51 13.45
N ARG A 97 4.39 -18.63 12.44
CA ARG A 97 3.87 -19.94 12.00
C ARG A 97 4.92 -20.85 11.37
N TYR A 98 5.91 -20.28 10.69
CA TYR A 98 7.02 -21.06 10.14
C TYR A 98 7.92 -21.59 11.25
N LEU A 99 8.14 -20.80 12.30
CA LEU A 99 8.88 -21.26 13.48
C LEU A 99 8.15 -22.43 14.16
N GLN A 100 6.83 -22.32 14.33
CA GLN A 100 6.02 -23.41 14.85
C GLN A 100 6.20 -24.69 14.03
N LYS A 101 6.11 -24.61 12.69
CA LYS A 101 6.30 -25.75 11.81
C LYS A 101 7.73 -26.28 11.86
N ALA A 102 8.72 -25.41 11.89
CA ALA A 102 10.13 -25.78 11.99
C ALA A 102 10.40 -26.62 13.26
N ILE A 103 9.87 -26.18 14.39
CA ILE A 103 10.03 -26.87 15.68
C ILE A 103 9.27 -28.22 15.67
N MET A 104 8.01 -28.24 15.21
CA MET A 104 7.18 -29.43 15.22
C MET A 104 7.69 -30.53 14.26
N LYS A 105 8.31 -30.13 13.13
CA LYS A 105 8.84 -31.06 12.12
C LYS A 105 10.36 -31.24 12.19
N LEU A 106 11.05 -30.58 13.13
CA LEU A 106 12.51 -30.52 13.26
C LEU A 106 13.18 -30.10 11.92
N ASP A 107 12.56 -29.12 11.25
CA ASP A 107 13.00 -28.61 9.96
C ASP A 107 14.00 -27.46 10.18
N TYR A 108 15.27 -27.78 10.02
CA TYR A 108 16.37 -26.84 10.23
C TYR A 108 16.39 -25.70 9.20
N GLU A 109 16.01 -25.96 7.96
CA GLU A 109 15.99 -24.93 6.89
C GLU A 109 14.94 -23.88 7.19
N GLN A 110 13.72 -24.28 7.58
CA GLN A 110 12.69 -23.34 8.01
C GLN A 110 13.10 -22.55 9.25
N TYR A 111 13.83 -23.16 10.18
CA TYR A 111 14.36 -22.46 11.35
C TYR A 111 15.34 -21.36 10.95
N MET A 112 16.31 -21.68 10.06
CA MET A 112 17.29 -20.70 9.58
C MET A 112 16.62 -19.55 8.81
N MET A 113 15.61 -19.84 7.98
CA MET A 113 14.81 -18.82 7.27
C MET A 113 14.12 -17.85 8.25
N VAL A 114 13.57 -18.34 9.35
CA VAL A 114 12.94 -17.48 10.38
C VAL A 114 14.01 -16.62 11.07
N LYS A 115 15.15 -17.19 11.42
CA LYS A 115 16.26 -16.48 12.05
C LYS A 115 16.79 -15.36 11.16
N GLU A 116 16.97 -15.61 9.88
CA GLU A 116 17.35 -14.62 8.87
C GLU A 116 16.30 -13.51 8.76
N ALA A 117 15.02 -13.87 8.64
CA ALA A 117 13.93 -12.90 8.56
C ALA A 117 13.85 -11.99 9.80
N LEU A 118 14.13 -12.50 11.00
CA LEU A 118 14.19 -11.72 12.22
C LEU A 118 15.37 -10.75 12.24
N HIS A 119 16.52 -11.14 11.71
CA HIS A 119 17.69 -10.29 11.55
C HIS A 119 17.43 -9.17 10.55
N GLU A 120 16.93 -9.51 9.35
CA GLU A 120 16.60 -8.54 8.31
C GLU A 120 15.48 -7.60 8.72
N ARG A 121 14.50 -8.07 9.52
CA ARG A 121 13.47 -7.20 10.14
C ARG A 121 14.09 -6.09 10.98
N SER A 122 15.07 -6.42 11.81
CA SER A 122 15.75 -5.42 12.63
C SER A 122 16.51 -4.42 11.78
N ASN A 123 17.25 -4.91 10.78
CA ASN A 123 17.98 -4.06 9.84
C ASN A 123 17.06 -3.10 9.09
N LEU A 124 15.89 -3.55 8.62
CA LEU A 124 14.89 -2.70 7.97
C LEU A 124 14.42 -1.54 8.86
N LEU A 125 14.20 -1.79 10.15
CA LEU A 125 13.80 -0.76 11.10
C LEU A 125 14.93 0.26 11.36
N ASP A 126 16.18 -0.17 11.28
CA ASP A 126 17.35 0.67 11.51
C ASP A 126 17.69 1.56 10.32
N ILE A 127 17.58 1.04 9.08
CA ILE A 127 17.98 1.77 7.85
C ILE A 127 16.98 2.83 7.41
N ALA A 128 15.72 2.73 7.80
CA ALA A 128 14.66 3.70 7.46
C ALA A 128 13.72 3.96 8.66
N PRO A 129 14.23 4.56 9.75
CA PRO A 129 13.48 4.71 11.00
C PRO A 129 12.26 5.65 10.87
N HIS A 130 12.20 6.47 9.82
CA HIS A 130 11.05 7.32 9.50
C HIS A 130 9.92 6.55 8.79
N LEU A 131 10.22 5.48 8.05
CA LEU A 131 9.27 4.70 7.25
C LEU A 131 8.80 3.42 7.94
N SER A 132 9.43 3.04 9.03
CA SER A 132 9.17 1.77 9.70
C SER A 132 9.18 1.92 11.22
N ALA A 133 8.37 1.10 11.89
CA ALA A 133 8.27 1.10 13.35
C ALA A 133 7.91 -0.30 13.86
N PRO A 134 8.32 -0.65 15.11
CA PRO A 134 7.81 -1.83 15.79
C PRO A 134 6.30 -1.71 16.04
N LEU A 135 5.54 -2.73 15.63
CA LEU A 135 4.10 -2.83 15.84
C LEU A 135 3.80 -3.94 16.84
N PRO A 136 3.13 -3.67 17.98
CA PRO A 136 2.56 -4.71 18.81
C PRO A 136 1.39 -5.38 18.08
N ILE A 137 1.30 -6.70 18.15
CA ILE A 137 0.24 -7.50 17.56
C ILE A 137 -0.43 -8.32 18.63
N MET A 138 -1.73 -8.14 18.81
CA MET A 138 -2.56 -8.87 19.76
C MET A 138 -3.07 -10.16 19.11
N LEU A 139 -2.88 -11.28 19.79
CA LEU A 139 -3.44 -12.58 19.48
C LEU A 139 -4.52 -12.90 20.54
N PRO A 140 -5.81 -12.68 20.28
CA PRO A 140 -6.88 -13.05 21.20
C PRO A 140 -6.99 -14.57 21.35
N VAL A 141 -7.26 -15.04 22.56
CA VAL A 141 -7.33 -16.48 22.90
C VAL A 141 -8.71 -16.80 23.49
N TYR A 142 -9.41 -17.72 22.84
CA TYR A 142 -10.80 -18.11 23.18
C TYR A 142 -10.91 -19.46 23.86
N LYS A 143 -9.82 -20.26 23.91
CA LYS A 143 -9.75 -21.55 24.61
C LYS A 143 -8.63 -21.50 25.63
N TRP A 144 -8.93 -21.83 26.89
CA TRP A 144 -7.97 -21.72 28.02
C TRP A 144 -6.64 -22.45 27.79
N TRP A 145 -6.68 -23.65 27.16
CA TRP A 145 -5.49 -24.44 26.89
C TRP A 145 -4.59 -23.87 25.78
N GLN A 146 -5.15 -23.01 24.90
CA GLN A 146 -4.37 -22.34 23.84
C GLN A 146 -3.45 -21.25 24.42
N LEU A 147 -3.79 -20.68 25.56
CA LEU A 147 -3.00 -19.60 26.15
C LEU A 147 -1.56 -20.03 26.46
N PRO A 148 -1.30 -21.11 27.26
CA PRO A 148 0.06 -21.59 27.48
C PRO A 148 0.74 -22.08 26.21
N TYR A 149 0.01 -22.68 25.27
CA TYR A 149 0.52 -23.17 24.01
C TYR A 149 1.05 -22.03 23.11
N TYR A 150 0.22 -21.03 22.84
CA TYR A 150 0.66 -19.87 22.04
C TYR A 150 1.71 -19.04 22.77
N TRP A 151 1.62 -18.93 24.11
CA TRP A 151 2.64 -18.25 24.90
C TRP A 151 4.02 -18.88 24.72
N ALA A 152 4.12 -20.20 24.82
CA ALA A 152 5.37 -20.91 24.60
C ALA A 152 5.92 -20.68 23.19
N GLY A 153 5.07 -20.76 22.15
CA GLY A 153 5.46 -20.52 20.78
C GLY A 153 5.98 -19.10 20.54
N ILE A 154 5.30 -18.10 21.11
CA ILE A 154 5.71 -16.69 20.98
C ILE A 154 6.99 -16.41 21.79
N LYS A 155 7.16 -17.02 22.94
CA LYS A 155 8.43 -16.91 23.70
C LYS A 155 9.61 -17.53 22.95
N MET A 156 9.38 -18.63 22.24
CA MET A 156 10.41 -19.21 21.34
C MET A 156 10.76 -18.25 20.20
N TYR A 157 9.77 -17.52 19.68
CA TYR A 157 10.01 -16.51 18.65
C TYR A 157 10.88 -15.35 19.18
N ASP A 158 10.62 -14.87 20.40
CA ASP A 158 11.47 -13.87 21.08
C ASP A 158 12.90 -14.41 21.26
N LEU A 159 13.05 -15.68 21.68
CA LEU A 159 14.34 -16.32 21.89
C LEU A 159 15.15 -16.46 20.60
N VAL A 160 14.51 -16.89 19.49
CA VAL A 160 15.17 -17.04 18.19
C VAL A 160 15.62 -15.68 17.65
N ALA A 161 14.89 -14.62 17.93
CA ALA A 161 15.29 -13.25 17.60
C ALA A 161 16.54 -12.82 18.38
N GLY A 162 16.78 -13.36 19.59
CA GLY A 162 17.96 -13.07 20.40
C GLY A 162 18.16 -11.58 20.61
N GLY A 163 19.34 -11.06 20.27
CA GLY A 163 19.68 -9.63 20.35
C GLY A 163 18.87 -8.73 19.40
N GLN A 164 18.20 -9.31 18.39
CA GLN A 164 17.34 -8.60 17.43
C GLN A 164 15.85 -8.62 17.84
N CYS A 165 15.55 -9.00 19.09
CA CYS A 165 14.20 -8.94 19.63
C CYS A 165 13.78 -7.48 19.82
N LEU A 166 12.71 -7.05 19.13
CA LEU A 166 12.23 -5.66 19.15
C LEU A 166 11.76 -5.26 20.54
N LYS A 167 10.85 -6.06 21.11
CA LYS A 167 10.37 -5.98 22.49
C LYS A 167 9.88 -7.36 22.92
N SER A 168 10.00 -7.66 24.23
CA SER A 168 9.53 -8.93 24.78
C SER A 168 8.01 -9.03 24.76
N SER A 169 7.50 -10.18 24.32
CA SER A 169 6.08 -10.51 24.33
C SER A 169 5.53 -10.62 25.76
N TYR A 170 4.22 -10.40 25.92
CA TYR A 170 3.52 -10.48 27.20
C TYR A 170 2.08 -10.95 27.06
N VAL A 171 1.49 -11.40 28.17
CA VAL A 171 0.11 -11.87 28.25
C VAL A 171 -0.79 -10.76 28.79
N LEU A 172 -1.97 -10.61 28.22
CA LEU A 172 -3.04 -9.75 28.69
C LEU A 172 -4.19 -10.58 29.28
N SER A 173 -4.72 -10.12 30.41
CA SER A 173 -5.99 -10.63 30.91
C SER A 173 -7.14 -10.22 29.98
N LYS A 174 -8.27 -10.93 30.08
CA LYS A 174 -9.51 -10.56 29.35
C LYS A 174 -9.87 -9.09 29.52
N THR A 175 -9.86 -8.56 30.75
CA THR A 175 -10.17 -7.16 31.05
C THR A 175 -9.25 -6.21 30.31
N LYS A 176 -7.92 -6.44 30.40
CA LYS A 176 -6.93 -5.61 29.71
C LYS A 176 -7.02 -5.68 28.19
N ALA A 177 -7.31 -6.84 27.62
CA ALA A 177 -7.54 -6.97 26.18
C ALA A 177 -8.74 -6.16 25.70
N LEU A 178 -9.86 -6.18 26.47
CA LEU A 178 -11.05 -5.41 26.18
C LEU A 178 -10.90 -3.90 26.45
N GLU A 179 -10.05 -3.49 27.41
CA GLU A 179 -9.68 -2.08 27.58
C GLU A 179 -8.94 -1.52 26.37
N LEU A 180 -8.03 -2.31 25.79
CA LEU A 180 -7.27 -1.91 24.60
C LEU A 180 -8.08 -1.96 23.32
N PHE A 181 -9.03 -2.90 23.22
CA PHE A 181 -9.91 -3.03 22.08
C PHE A 181 -11.34 -3.44 22.52
N PRO A 182 -12.20 -2.46 22.85
CA PRO A 182 -13.57 -2.71 23.35
C PRO A 182 -14.47 -3.45 22.35
N MET A 183 -14.19 -3.33 21.05
CA MET A 183 -14.97 -3.97 19.99
C MET A 183 -14.69 -5.45 19.81
N LEU A 184 -13.67 -5.99 20.52
CA LEU A 184 -13.34 -7.41 20.44
C LEU A 184 -14.47 -8.28 21.02
N LYS A 185 -14.74 -9.41 20.36
CA LYS A 185 -15.73 -10.39 20.82
C LYS A 185 -15.46 -10.84 22.25
N LYS A 186 -16.38 -10.60 23.15
CA LYS A 186 -16.25 -10.85 24.61
C LYS A 186 -16.53 -12.30 24.99
N ASP A 187 -17.38 -12.97 24.19
CA ASP A 187 -17.80 -14.33 24.48
C ASP A 187 -16.62 -15.30 24.41
N LYS A 188 -16.47 -16.14 25.46
CA LYS A 188 -15.39 -17.12 25.60
C LYS A 188 -13.96 -16.57 25.54
N LEU A 189 -13.77 -15.25 25.53
CA LEU A 189 -12.43 -14.66 25.59
C LEU A 189 -11.76 -14.99 26.92
N VAL A 190 -10.60 -15.63 26.87
CA VAL A 190 -9.77 -16.00 28.04
C VAL A 190 -8.76 -14.89 28.36
N GLY A 191 -8.13 -14.34 27.32
CA GLY A 191 -7.10 -13.31 27.39
C GLY A 191 -6.49 -13.11 26.01
N ALA A 192 -5.33 -12.47 25.97
CA ALA A 192 -4.59 -12.28 24.73
C ALA A 192 -3.09 -12.37 24.94
N ILE A 193 -2.35 -12.61 23.88
CA ILE A 193 -0.89 -12.54 23.86
C ILE A 193 -0.50 -11.40 22.94
N VAL A 194 0.45 -10.58 23.38
CA VAL A 194 1.01 -9.51 22.53
C VAL A 194 2.45 -9.83 22.21
N TYR A 195 2.80 -9.75 20.94
CA TYR A 195 4.17 -9.86 20.46
C TYR A 195 4.47 -8.71 19.48
N TYR A 196 5.71 -8.57 19.04
CA TYR A 196 6.13 -7.44 18.22
C TYR A 196 6.70 -7.93 16.90
N ASP A 197 6.22 -7.30 15.80
CA ASP A 197 6.83 -7.35 14.48
C ASP A 197 7.07 -5.91 13.98
N GLY A 198 7.57 -5.74 12.76
CA GLY A 198 7.76 -4.43 12.15
C GLY A 198 6.59 -4.09 11.24
N GLN A 199 6.31 -2.80 11.11
CA GLN A 199 5.42 -2.26 10.09
C GLN A 199 6.15 -1.19 9.29
N HIS A 200 5.85 -1.06 7.99
CA HIS A 200 6.45 -0.05 7.13
C HIS A 200 5.49 0.47 6.05
N ASN A 201 5.83 1.61 5.47
CA ASN A 201 5.25 2.05 4.21
C ASN A 201 6.03 1.40 3.07
N ASP A 202 5.50 0.33 2.49
CA ASP A 202 6.19 -0.51 1.51
C ASP A 202 6.58 0.22 0.23
N ALA A 203 5.70 1.04 -0.33
CA ALA A 203 5.99 1.80 -1.54
C ALA A 203 7.06 2.87 -1.31
N ARG A 204 6.95 3.63 -0.21
CA ARG A 204 7.96 4.64 0.16
C ARG A 204 9.30 4.00 0.51
N MET A 205 9.29 2.85 1.17
CA MET A 205 10.50 2.09 1.48
C MET A 205 11.24 1.69 0.21
N ASN A 206 10.55 1.08 -0.77
CA ASN A 206 11.17 0.71 -2.03
C ASN A 206 11.64 1.92 -2.84
N LEU A 207 10.84 2.99 -2.89
CA LEU A 207 11.25 4.24 -3.53
C LEU A 207 12.49 4.82 -2.86
N SER A 208 12.55 4.81 -1.52
CA SER A 208 13.73 5.28 -0.77
C SER A 208 14.99 4.48 -1.10
N ILE A 209 14.87 3.16 -1.30
CA ILE A 209 15.98 2.33 -1.79
C ILE A 209 16.42 2.80 -3.19
N ALA A 210 15.50 2.94 -4.14
CA ALA A 210 15.81 3.37 -5.51
C ALA A 210 16.45 4.78 -5.56
N LEU A 211 15.91 5.73 -4.76
CA LEU A 211 16.48 7.07 -4.67
C LEU A 211 17.89 7.06 -4.05
N THR A 212 18.14 6.19 -3.08
CA THR A 212 19.47 6.00 -2.50
C THR A 212 20.44 5.48 -3.56
N VAL A 213 20.00 4.53 -4.39
CA VAL A 213 20.78 4.03 -5.55
C VAL A 213 21.17 5.16 -6.50
N ALA A 214 20.23 6.06 -6.84
CA ALA A 214 20.51 7.21 -7.70
C ALA A 214 21.53 8.18 -7.09
N ARG A 215 21.44 8.40 -5.77
CA ARG A 215 22.39 9.27 -5.05
C ARG A 215 23.81 8.69 -4.98
N TYR A 216 23.92 7.37 -4.96
CA TYR A 216 25.24 6.70 -5.09
C TYR A 216 25.75 6.65 -6.53
N GLY A 217 25.05 7.25 -7.48
CA GLY A 217 25.53 7.50 -8.83
C GLY A 217 25.21 6.41 -9.85
N ALA A 218 24.37 5.44 -9.54
CA ALA A 218 23.81 4.52 -10.52
C ALA A 218 22.89 5.26 -11.52
N ALA A 219 22.78 4.74 -12.74
CA ALA A 219 21.84 5.20 -13.73
C ALA A 219 20.52 4.42 -13.56
N ILE A 220 19.46 5.09 -13.10
CA ILE A 220 18.16 4.45 -12.89
C ILE A 220 17.06 5.14 -13.69
N ALA A 221 16.15 4.38 -14.30
CA ALA A 221 15.01 4.96 -14.99
C ALA A 221 13.76 4.11 -14.81
N ASN A 222 12.66 4.77 -14.40
CA ASN A 222 11.31 4.25 -14.49
C ASN A 222 10.73 4.50 -15.88
N TYR A 223 9.61 3.87 -16.21
CA TYR A 223 9.00 3.92 -17.54
C TYR A 223 9.99 3.56 -18.66
N THR A 224 10.87 2.60 -18.36
CA THR A 224 11.88 2.10 -19.30
C THR A 224 11.74 0.58 -19.40
N GLU A 225 11.13 0.14 -20.49
CA GLU A 225 10.80 -1.26 -20.76
C GLU A 225 11.95 -1.98 -21.47
N VAL A 226 12.26 -3.19 -21.07
CA VAL A 226 13.11 -4.10 -21.83
C VAL A 226 12.28 -4.77 -22.91
N VAL A 227 12.63 -4.50 -24.18
CA VAL A 227 11.95 -5.07 -25.36
C VAL A 227 12.51 -6.45 -25.70
N HIS A 228 13.85 -6.57 -25.69
CA HIS A 228 14.56 -7.83 -25.84
C HIS A 228 15.97 -7.76 -25.22
N LEU A 229 16.57 -8.93 -24.98
CA LEU A 229 17.93 -9.03 -24.46
C LEU A 229 18.94 -8.96 -25.62
N LEU A 230 20.03 -8.24 -25.40
CA LEU A 230 21.17 -8.21 -26.31
C LEU A 230 22.08 -9.42 -26.04
N LYS A 231 22.51 -10.08 -27.10
CA LYS A 231 23.42 -11.22 -27.03
C LYS A 231 24.65 -11.02 -27.89
N LYS A 232 25.75 -11.59 -27.42
CA LYS A 232 27.02 -11.66 -28.19
C LYS A 232 27.58 -13.07 -28.12
N THR A 233 28.18 -13.52 -29.20
CA THR A 233 28.91 -14.80 -29.22
C THR A 233 30.23 -14.67 -28.44
N ASP A 234 30.43 -15.50 -27.46
CA ASP A 234 31.71 -15.60 -26.74
C ASP A 234 32.75 -16.20 -27.66
N PRO A 235 33.87 -15.46 -27.96
CA PRO A 235 34.88 -15.93 -28.88
C PRO A 235 35.62 -17.22 -28.42
N GLN A 236 35.64 -17.50 -27.13
CA GLN A 236 36.32 -18.66 -26.56
C GLN A 236 35.46 -19.93 -26.56
N THR A 237 34.18 -19.77 -26.28
CA THR A 237 33.27 -20.91 -26.12
C THR A 237 32.36 -21.12 -27.31
N GLY A 238 32.19 -20.13 -28.19
CA GLY A 238 31.25 -20.12 -29.30
C GLY A 238 29.75 -20.03 -28.85
N LYS A 239 29.49 -19.90 -27.56
CA LYS A 239 28.12 -19.77 -27.00
C LYS A 239 27.65 -18.33 -27.01
N GLU A 240 26.34 -18.15 -27.15
CA GLU A 240 25.73 -16.83 -26.96
C GLU A 240 25.70 -16.45 -25.49
N LYS A 241 26.10 -15.22 -25.17
CA LYS A 241 26.00 -14.64 -23.83
C LYS A 241 25.19 -13.37 -23.85
N VAL A 242 24.33 -13.19 -22.85
CA VAL A 242 23.61 -11.95 -22.63
C VAL A 242 24.61 -10.84 -22.30
N CYS A 243 24.52 -9.70 -23.02
CA CYS A 243 25.44 -8.57 -22.90
C CYS A 243 24.73 -7.22 -22.77
N GLY A 244 23.47 -7.22 -22.35
CA GLY A 244 22.66 -6.02 -22.17
C GLY A 244 21.20 -6.24 -22.54
N ALA A 245 20.50 -5.13 -22.72
CA ALA A 245 19.10 -5.13 -23.14
C ALA A 245 18.82 -3.97 -24.11
N HIS A 246 17.96 -4.20 -25.06
CA HIS A 246 17.33 -3.16 -25.88
C HIS A 246 16.10 -2.62 -25.11
N CYS A 247 16.12 -1.34 -24.82
CA CYS A 247 15.15 -0.68 -23.97
C CYS A 247 14.34 0.34 -24.74
N ARG A 248 13.11 0.59 -24.27
CA ARG A 248 12.21 1.63 -24.78
C ARG A 248 11.76 2.52 -23.63
N ASP A 249 11.92 3.83 -23.78
CA ASP A 249 11.24 4.80 -22.92
C ASP A 249 9.75 4.82 -23.26
N VAL A 250 8.93 4.31 -22.35
CA VAL A 250 7.48 4.16 -22.55
C VAL A 250 6.77 5.51 -22.72
N ILE A 251 7.35 6.59 -22.17
CA ILE A 251 6.76 7.94 -22.23
C ILE A 251 6.99 8.59 -23.60
N THR A 252 8.19 8.46 -24.14
CA THR A 252 8.58 9.13 -25.41
C THR A 252 8.55 8.20 -26.60
N GLY A 253 8.54 6.88 -26.38
CA GLY A 253 8.67 5.86 -27.42
C GLY A 253 10.10 5.70 -27.96
N GLN A 254 11.10 6.43 -27.40
CA GLN A 254 12.48 6.33 -27.83
C GLN A 254 13.08 4.97 -27.42
N GLU A 255 13.73 4.32 -28.37
CA GLU A 255 14.43 3.05 -28.16
C GLU A 255 15.94 3.25 -28.12
N PHE A 256 16.64 2.47 -27.30
CA PHE A 256 18.07 2.52 -27.12
C PHE A 256 18.64 1.25 -26.50
N ASP A 257 19.93 1.00 -26.69
CA ASP A 257 20.63 -0.13 -26.11
C ASP A 257 21.29 0.25 -24.80
N VAL A 258 21.18 -0.65 -23.80
CA VAL A 258 21.95 -0.60 -22.55
C VAL A 258 22.83 -1.84 -22.48
N ARG A 259 24.13 -1.66 -22.60
CA ARG A 259 25.12 -2.75 -22.55
C ARG A 259 25.62 -2.98 -21.13
N ALA A 260 25.78 -4.25 -20.77
CA ALA A 260 26.27 -4.64 -19.46
C ALA A 260 27.01 -5.98 -19.50
N LYS A 261 27.98 -6.15 -18.62
CA LYS A 261 28.70 -7.44 -18.46
C LYS A 261 27.79 -8.52 -17.87
N CYS A 262 26.90 -8.13 -16.98
CA CYS A 262 25.92 -9.00 -16.33
C CYS A 262 24.53 -8.35 -16.38
N VAL A 263 23.49 -9.14 -16.69
CA VAL A 263 22.08 -8.74 -16.59
C VAL A 263 21.41 -9.54 -15.49
N ILE A 264 20.72 -8.86 -14.58
CA ILE A 264 19.96 -9.45 -13.48
C ILE A 264 18.47 -9.26 -13.74
N ASN A 265 17.74 -10.36 -13.81
CA ASN A 265 16.31 -10.42 -13.87
C ASN A 265 15.72 -10.38 -12.45
N ALA A 266 15.13 -9.26 -12.06
CA ALA A 266 14.43 -9.05 -10.78
C ALA A 266 12.99 -8.60 -10.99
N THR A 267 12.32 -9.15 -12.01
CA THR A 267 11.00 -8.69 -12.48
C THR A 267 9.82 -9.29 -11.71
N GLY A 268 10.06 -9.96 -10.59
CA GLY A 268 9.02 -10.49 -9.69
C GLY A 268 8.07 -11.46 -10.40
N PRO A 269 6.75 -11.22 -10.45
CA PRO A 269 5.81 -12.10 -11.14
C PRO A 269 6.09 -12.27 -12.63
N PHE A 270 6.79 -11.32 -13.27
CA PHE A 270 7.14 -11.34 -14.69
C PHE A 270 8.48 -12.05 -14.99
N THR A 271 9.05 -12.73 -14.00
CA THR A 271 10.34 -13.42 -14.11
C THR A 271 10.43 -14.31 -15.35
N ASP A 272 9.40 -15.12 -15.62
CA ASP A 272 9.41 -16.05 -16.74
C ASP A 272 9.30 -15.34 -18.10
N SER A 273 8.73 -14.16 -18.16
CA SER A 273 8.70 -13.37 -19.42
C SER A 273 10.10 -12.99 -19.86
N LEU A 274 10.95 -12.51 -18.93
CA LEU A 274 12.34 -12.16 -19.26
C LEU A 274 13.21 -13.41 -19.50
N ARG A 275 12.99 -14.50 -18.76
CA ARG A 275 13.66 -15.78 -18.98
C ARG A 275 13.39 -16.34 -20.39
N LYS A 276 12.15 -16.19 -20.88
CA LYS A 276 11.76 -16.60 -22.24
C LYS A 276 12.32 -15.69 -23.34
N MET A 277 12.67 -14.43 -23.05
CA MET A 277 13.43 -13.59 -23.97
C MET A 277 14.86 -14.12 -24.18
N ASP A 278 15.43 -14.75 -23.13
CA ASP A 278 16.73 -15.44 -23.22
C ASP A 278 16.60 -16.81 -23.88
N GLU A 279 15.71 -17.65 -23.35
CA GLU A 279 15.51 -19.01 -23.84
C GLU A 279 14.00 -19.28 -24.03
N PRO A 280 13.48 -19.23 -25.27
CA PRO A 280 12.02 -19.28 -25.53
C PRO A 280 11.32 -20.53 -24.97
N ASN A 281 12.00 -21.67 -24.89
CA ASN A 281 11.42 -22.94 -24.48
C ASN A 281 11.67 -23.29 -23.00
N ILE A 282 12.20 -22.36 -22.20
CA ILE A 282 12.50 -22.61 -20.80
C ILE A 282 11.19 -22.82 -19.99
N PRO A 283 11.10 -23.81 -19.08
CA PRO A 283 9.95 -23.99 -18.24
C PRO A 283 9.71 -22.82 -17.30
N ASN A 284 8.44 -22.50 -17.03
CA ASN A 284 8.07 -21.51 -16.02
C ASN A 284 8.47 -21.99 -14.62
N ILE A 285 9.01 -21.08 -13.83
CA ILE A 285 9.30 -21.30 -12.40
C ILE A 285 8.36 -20.52 -11.50
N CYS A 286 7.72 -19.46 -12.00
CA CYS A 286 6.80 -18.64 -11.23
C CYS A 286 5.41 -19.29 -11.18
N GLN A 287 4.85 -19.41 -9.96
CA GLN A 287 3.47 -19.80 -9.71
C GLN A 287 2.75 -18.66 -8.98
N PRO A 288 2.14 -17.74 -9.73
CA PRO A 288 1.58 -16.54 -9.15
C PRO A 288 0.35 -16.84 -8.30
N SER A 289 0.23 -16.13 -7.17
CA SER A 289 -0.93 -16.16 -6.30
C SER A 289 -1.38 -14.74 -5.97
N ALA A 290 -2.67 -14.46 -6.13
CA ALA A 290 -3.27 -13.20 -5.74
C ALA A 290 -3.56 -13.17 -4.25
N GLY A 291 -3.29 -12.02 -3.62
CA GLY A 291 -3.69 -11.73 -2.25
C GLY A 291 -4.41 -10.40 -2.17
N VAL A 292 -5.66 -10.44 -1.73
CA VAL A 292 -6.49 -9.24 -1.60
C VAL A 292 -6.37 -8.67 -0.19
N HIS A 293 -6.36 -7.35 -0.10
CA HIS A 293 -6.44 -6.57 1.13
C HIS A 293 -7.56 -5.56 0.99
N ILE A 294 -8.19 -5.24 2.10
CA ILE A 294 -9.18 -4.16 2.21
C ILE A 294 -8.71 -3.12 3.22
N VAL A 295 -9.14 -1.89 3.03
CA VAL A 295 -9.01 -0.80 4.01
C VAL A 295 -10.39 -0.41 4.49
N ILE A 296 -10.53 -0.39 5.79
CA ILE A 296 -11.74 0.02 6.50
C ILE A 296 -11.38 1.12 7.51
N PRO A 297 -12.36 1.88 8.04
CA PRO A 297 -12.10 2.92 9.04
C PRO A 297 -11.26 2.43 10.22
N GLY A 298 -10.43 3.32 10.76
CA GLY A 298 -9.45 2.99 11.79
C GLY A 298 -10.04 2.48 13.11
N TYR A 299 -11.31 2.78 13.38
CA TYR A 299 -11.98 2.31 14.59
C TYR A 299 -12.24 0.79 14.62
N TYR A 300 -12.03 0.07 13.52
CA TYR A 300 -12.14 -1.40 13.46
C TYR A 300 -10.89 -2.14 13.96
N SER A 301 -9.86 -1.44 14.38
CA SER A 301 -8.70 -2.00 15.07
C SER A 301 -8.26 -1.09 16.23
N PRO A 302 -7.47 -1.58 17.19
CA PRO A 302 -6.86 -0.69 18.19
C PRO A 302 -5.92 0.32 17.51
N ASP A 303 -5.85 1.55 18.02
CA ASP A 303 -5.09 2.66 17.39
C ASP A 303 -3.62 2.36 17.08
N ASN A 304 -2.95 1.65 17.98
CA ASN A 304 -1.51 1.40 17.88
C ASN A 304 -1.14 -0.08 18.05
N MET A 305 -2.07 -0.97 17.72
CA MET A 305 -1.88 -2.41 17.88
C MET A 305 -2.60 -3.15 16.75
N GLY A 306 -1.89 -4.08 16.12
CA GLY A 306 -2.50 -5.01 15.19
C GLY A 306 -3.23 -6.13 15.90
N LEU A 307 -4.14 -6.79 15.19
CA LEU A 307 -4.78 -8.03 15.59
C LEU A 307 -4.39 -9.14 14.63
N LEU A 308 -4.22 -10.34 15.17
CA LEU A 308 -3.96 -11.56 14.41
C LEU A 308 -5.05 -12.57 14.66
N ASP A 309 -5.73 -13.01 13.61
CA ASP A 309 -6.51 -14.25 13.62
C ASP A 309 -5.64 -15.43 13.19
N PRO A 310 -5.32 -16.36 14.10
CA PRO A 310 -4.48 -17.51 13.77
C PRO A 310 -5.21 -18.63 13.06
N ALA A 311 -6.56 -18.59 13.01
CA ALA A 311 -7.38 -19.70 12.56
C ALA A 311 -8.70 -19.20 11.95
N THR A 312 -8.62 -18.63 10.75
CA THR A 312 -9.81 -18.32 9.95
C THR A 312 -10.62 -19.58 9.60
N SER A 313 -11.82 -19.40 9.09
CA SER A 313 -12.73 -20.48 8.69
C SER A 313 -12.09 -21.47 7.70
N ASP A 314 -11.15 -21.02 6.89
CA ASP A 314 -10.40 -21.80 5.91
C ASP A 314 -8.97 -22.19 6.37
N GLY A 315 -8.60 -21.90 7.63
CA GLY A 315 -7.31 -22.22 8.24
C GLY A 315 -6.15 -21.31 7.84
N ARG A 316 -6.42 -20.22 7.14
CA ARG A 316 -5.44 -19.15 6.86
C ARG A 316 -5.20 -18.27 8.09
N VAL A 317 -4.39 -17.22 7.92
CA VAL A 317 -4.18 -16.17 8.91
C VAL A 317 -4.58 -14.85 8.30
N ILE A 318 -5.38 -14.08 9.03
CA ILE A 318 -5.70 -12.71 8.66
C ILE A 318 -5.15 -11.77 9.72
N PHE A 319 -4.61 -10.66 9.24
CA PHE A 319 -4.17 -9.55 10.06
C PHE A 319 -5.14 -8.38 9.92
N PHE A 320 -5.33 -7.67 11.03
CA PHE A 320 -6.01 -6.37 11.11
C PHE A 320 -4.99 -5.39 11.65
N LEU A 321 -4.49 -4.51 10.80
CA LEU A 321 -3.35 -3.64 11.12
C LEU A 321 -3.74 -2.17 11.06
N PRO A 322 -3.46 -1.37 12.09
CA PRO A 322 -3.59 0.08 11.99
C PRO A 322 -2.57 0.61 10.98
N TRP A 323 -2.99 1.44 10.05
CA TRP A 323 -2.12 2.07 9.07
C TRP A 323 -2.70 3.40 8.62
N GLU A 324 -1.94 4.50 8.79
CA GLU A 324 -2.36 5.86 8.39
C GLU A 324 -3.77 6.22 8.90
N LYS A 325 -4.06 5.91 10.16
CA LYS A 325 -5.37 6.08 10.84
C LYS A 325 -6.52 5.24 10.26
N MET A 326 -6.23 4.29 9.40
CA MET A 326 -7.15 3.30 8.87
C MET A 326 -6.81 1.91 9.40
N THR A 327 -7.66 0.93 9.10
CA THR A 327 -7.39 -0.49 9.37
C THR A 327 -7.21 -1.23 8.05
N ILE A 328 -6.06 -1.87 7.86
CA ILE A 328 -5.86 -2.83 6.76
C ILE A 328 -6.26 -4.21 7.26
N ALA A 329 -7.11 -4.90 6.50
CA ALA A 329 -7.44 -6.30 6.73
C ALA A 329 -7.05 -7.16 5.53
N GLY A 330 -6.49 -8.33 5.81
CA GLY A 330 -6.07 -9.29 4.77
C GLY A 330 -5.09 -10.32 5.32
N THR A 331 -4.78 -11.33 4.56
CA THR A 331 -4.87 -11.40 3.10
C THR A 331 -5.53 -12.70 2.66
N THR A 332 -6.03 -12.74 1.43
CA THR A 332 -6.43 -13.98 0.76
C THR A 332 -5.24 -14.63 0.05
N ASP A 333 -5.43 -15.80 -0.52
CA ASP A 333 -4.40 -16.56 -1.26
C ASP A 333 -5.07 -17.42 -2.32
N THR A 334 -5.14 -16.89 -3.55
CA THR A 334 -5.87 -17.50 -4.66
C THR A 334 -4.94 -17.61 -5.89
N PRO A 335 -4.77 -18.78 -6.51
CA PRO A 335 -4.01 -18.92 -7.75
C PRO A 335 -4.53 -17.95 -8.82
N THR A 336 -3.63 -17.33 -9.57
CA THR A 336 -3.96 -16.32 -10.57
C THR A 336 -2.97 -16.33 -11.74
N ASP A 337 -3.36 -15.73 -12.84
CA ASP A 337 -2.43 -15.41 -13.93
C ASP A 337 -1.61 -14.15 -13.62
N VAL A 338 -0.46 -14.03 -14.29
CA VAL A 338 0.38 -12.82 -14.18
C VAL A 338 -0.26 -11.69 -14.97
N THR A 339 -0.52 -10.58 -14.30
CA THR A 339 -1.05 -9.35 -14.91
C THR A 339 -0.37 -8.11 -14.33
N ALA A 340 -0.23 -7.06 -15.13
CA ALA A 340 0.23 -5.75 -14.67
C ALA A 340 -0.83 -5.02 -13.83
N HIS A 341 -2.12 -5.37 -14.03
CA HIS A 341 -3.27 -4.70 -13.42
C HIS A 341 -4.12 -5.71 -12.62
N PRO A 342 -3.63 -6.19 -11.46
CA PRO A 342 -4.39 -7.13 -10.63
C PRO A 342 -5.61 -6.44 -10.03
N ILE A 343 -6.77 -7.09 -10.16
CA ILE A 343 -8.06 -6.58 -9.69
C ILE A 343 -8.47 -7.36 -8.44
N PRO A 344 -8.93 -6.71 -7.35
CA PRO A 344 -9.48 -7.39 -6.20
C PRO A 344 -10.85 -8.00 -6.56
N MET A 345 -11.02 -9.31 -6.29
CA MET A 345 -12.28 -10.01 -6.54
C MET A 345 -13.25 -9.76 -5.39
N GLU A 346 -14.54 -9.65 -5.71
CA GLU A 346 -15.57 -9.36 -4.70
C GLU A 346 -15.73 -10.52 -3.70
N GLU A 347 -15.53 -11.76 -4.13
CA GLU A 347 -15.53 -12.94 -3.27
C GLU A 347 -14.46 -12.86 -2.18
N ASP A 348 -13.26 -12.40 -2.53
CA ASP A 348 -12.16 -12.20 -1.58
C ASP A 348 -12.47 -11.08 -0.58
N ILE A 349 -13.06 -9.98 -1.05
CA ILE A 349 -13.47 -8.86 -0.19
C ILE A 349 -14.52 -9.34 0.82
N ASN A 350 -15.54 -10.05 0.36
CA ASN A 350 -16.60 -10.58 1.22
C ASN A 350 -16.08 -11.63 2.21
N PHE A 351 -15.12 -12.47 1.81
CA PHE A 351 -14.44 -13.38 2.70
C PHE A 351 -13.73 -12.63 3.84
N ILE A 352 -12.94 -11.61 3.52
CA ILE A 352 -12.25 -10.80 4.55
C ILE A 352 -13.25 -10.13 5.48
N LEU A 353 -14.33 -9.54 4.96
CA LEU A 353 -15.37 -8.93 5.77
C LEU A 353 -16.06 -9.94 6.71
N SER A 354 -16.27 -11.17 6.25
CA SER A 354 -16.81 -12.25 7.09
C SER A 354 -15.88 -12.58 8.25
N GLU A 355 -14.57 -12.67 8.01
CA GLU A 355 -13.60 -12.94 9.05
C GLU A 355 -13.47 -11.76 10.04
N VAL A 356 -13.56 -10.52 9.56
CA VAL A 356 -13.63 -9.32 10.45
C VAL A 356 -14.82 -9.45 11.42
N ARG A 357 -16.00 -9.81 10.92
CA ARG A 357 -17.21 -9.99 11.75
C ARG A 357 -17.05 -11.10 12.80
N HIS A 358 -16.30 -12.16 12.53
CA HIS A 358 -16.05 -13.23 13.50
C HIS A 358 -15.27 -12.76 14.74
N TYR A 359 -14.42 -11.74 14.57
CA TYR A 359 -13.59 -11.18 15.63
C TYR A 359 -14.29 -10.12 16.47
N LEU A 360 -15.17 -9.37 15.85
CA LEU A 360 -15.82 -8.24 16.47
C LEU A 360 -17.03 -8.70 17.30
N SER A 361 -17.42 -7.86 18.26
CA SER A 361 -18.65 -8.03 19.01
C SER A 361 -19.84 -8.09 18.04
N PRO A 362 -20.86 -8.93 18.30
CA PRO A 362 -22.07 -8.99 17.46
C PRO A 362 -22.80 -7.65 17.31
N ASP A 363 -22.57 -6.71 18.24
CA ASP A 363 -23.17 -5.37 18.22
C ASP A 363 -22.50 -4.45 17.17
N VAL A 364 -21.39 -4.91 16.56
CA VAL A 364 -20.63 -4.13 15.57
C VAL A 364 -20.82 -4.76 14.20
N GLU A 365 -21.60 -4.11 13.36
CA GLU A 365 -21.79 -4.52 11.98
C GLU A 365 -20.70 -3.92 11.08
N VAL A 366 -19.95 -4.77 10.36
CA VAL A 366 -18.99 -4.37 9.34
C VAL A 366 -19.64 -4.57 7.98
N ARG A 367 -19.79 -3.50 7.22
CA ARG A 367 -20.53 -3.51 5.97
C ARG A 367 -19.58 -3.43 4.76
N ARG A 368 -20.06 -3.84 3.59
CA ARG A 368 -19.32 -3.67 2.33
C ARG A 368 -19.03 -2.18 2.04
N GLY A 369 -19.97 -1.30 2.41
CA GLY A 369 -19.82 0.15 2.27
C GLY A 369 -18.72 0.77 3.14
N ASP A 370 -18.28 0.09 4.21
CA ASP A 370 -17.19 0.55 5.06
C ASP A 370 -15.80 0.33 4.40
N VAL A 371 -15.74 -0.40 3.28
CA VAL A 371 -14.49 -0.61 2.53
C VAL A 371 -14.14 0.65 1.76
N LEU A 372 -13.09 1.34 2.20
CA LEU A 372 -12.61 2.59 1.64
C LEU A 372 -11.71 2.39 0.42
N ALA A 373 -10.98 1.27 0.41
CA ALA A 373 -10.14 0.82 -0.71
C ALA A 373 -9.96 -0.70 -0.63
N ALA A 374 -9.73 -1.33 -1.78
CA ALA A 374 -9.34 -2.75 -1.84
C ALA A 374 -8.34 -2.92 -2.98
N TRP A 375 -7.33 -3.74 -2.77
CA TRP A 375 -6.36 -4.06 -3.83
C TRP A 375 -5.96 -5.51 -3.81
N SER A 376 -5.53 -5.98 -4.98
CA SER A 376 -4.89 -7.29 -5.15
C SER A 376 -3.40 -7.12 -5.43
N GLY A 377 -2.58 -7.98 -4.84
CA GLY A 377 -1.15 -8.08 -5.12
C GLY A 377 -0.79 -9.50 -5.56
N ILE A 378 0.05 -9.63 -6.57
CA ILE A 378 0.49 -10.94 -7.07
C ILE A 378 1.78 -11.34 -6.37
N ARG A 379 1.75 -12.46 -5.64
CA ARG A 379 2.94 -13.04 -5.02
C ARG A 379 3.72 -13.83 -6.08
N PRO A 380 5.02 -13.57 -6.23
CA PRO A 380 5.88 -14.34 -7.14
C PRO A 380 6.34 -15.65 -6.47
N LEU A 381 5.42 -16.54 -6.12
CA LEU A 381 5.78 -17.85 -5.59
C LEU A 381 6.51 -18.63 -6.67
N VAL A 382 7.48 -19.46 -6.26
CA VAL A 382 8.34 -20.19 -7.21
C VAL A 382 8.41 -21.67 -6.87
N THR A 383 8.59 -22.49 -7.90
CA THR A 383 8.97 -23.90 -7.79
C THR A 383 10.45 -24.01 -8.12
N ASP A 384 11.19 -24.76 -7.30
CA ASP A 384 12.60 -25.02 -7.58
C ASP A 384 12.70 -25.93 -8.82
N PRO A 385 13.32 -25.45 -9.93
CA PRO A 385 13.47 -26.24 -11.14
C PRO A 385 14.36 -27.48 -10.95
N ASN A 386 15.19 -27.49 -9.91
CA ASN A 386 16.09 -28.60 -9.57
C ASN A 386 15.44 -29.60 -8.59
N SER A 387 14.26 -29.31 -8.04
CA SER A 387 13.56 -30.21 -7.14
C SER A 387 12.98 -31.40 -7.90
N LYS A 388 13.12 -32.61 -7.33
CA LYS A 388 12.45 -33.82 -7.85
C LYS A 388 10.93 -33.79 -7.69
N ASP A 389 10.42 -32.95 -6.80
CA ASP A 389 8.99 -32.70 -6.58
C ASP A 389 8.58 -31.39 -7.19
N THR A 390 8.08 -31.42 -8.42
CA THR A 390 7.61 -30.26 -9.19
C THR A 390 6.35 -29.59 -8.61
N GLN A 391 5.73 -30.19 -7.58
CA GLN A 391 4.55 -29.65 -6.91
C GLN A 391 4.90 -28.92 -5.60
N SER A 392 6.15 -28.97 -5.13
CA SER A 392 6.56 -28.27 -3.91
C SER A 392 6.85 -26.79 -4.20
N ILE A 393 5.95 -25.91 -3.77
CA ILE A 393 6.16 -24.45 -3.81
C ILE A 393 7.30 -24.12 -2.84
N CYS A 394 8.40 -23.60 -3.39
CA CYS A 394 9.50 -23.06 -2.59
C CYS A 394 9.05 -21.76 -1.91
N ARG A 395 9.14 -21.71 -0.59
CA ARG A 395 8.79 -20.51 0.20
C ARG A 395 9.97 -19.58 0.45
N ASN A 396 11.13 -19.98 -0.05
CA ASN A 396 12.34 -19.17 -0.10
C ASN A 396 12.47 -18.55 -1.50
N HIS A 397 13.50 -17.74 -1.70
CA HIS A 397 13.87 -17.24 -3.03
C HIS A 397 14.77 -18.25 -3.75
N ILE A 398 14.89 -18.07 -5.05
CA ILE A 398 15.75 -18.85 -5.93
C ILE A 398 16.63 -17.90 -6.72
N VAL A 399 17.93 -18.13 -6.70
CA VAL A 399 18.89 -17.51 -7.62
C VAL A 399 19.28 -18.55 -8.66
N ASN A 400 19.05 -18.23 -9.94
CA ASN A 400 19.35 -19.15 -11.06
C ASN A 400 20.15 -18.41 -12.13
N VAL A 401 21.11 -19.07 -12.72
CA VAL A 401 21.90 -18.53 -13.84
C VAL A 401 21.66 -19.40 -15.06
N SER A 402 21.28 -18.77 -16.19
CA SER A 402 21.10 -19.46 -17.46
C SER A 402 22.43 -19.75 -18.13
N ASP A 403 22.43 -20.64 -19.14
CA ASP A 403 23.63 -20.95 -19.94
C ASP A 403 24.21 -19.72 -20.65
N SER A 404 23.37 -18.74 -20.95
CA SER A 404 23.78 -17.46 -21.56
C SER A 404 24.29 -16.44 -20.52
N GLY A 405 24.24 -16.76 -19.22
CA GLY A 405 24.70 -15.90 -18.12
C GLY A 405 23.63 -14.91 -17.61
N LEU A 406 22.36 -15.06 -17.96
CA LEU A 406 21.28 -14.28 -17.33
C LEU A 406 21.12 -14.73 -15.88
N VAL A 407 21.31 -13.82 -14.92
CA VAL A 407 21.09 -14.09 -13.50
C VAL A 407 19.63 -13.74 -13.16
N THR A 408 18.90 -14.69 -12.61
CA THR A 408 17.48 -14.52 -12.23
C THR A 408 17.30 -14.69 -10.74
N ILE A 409 16.70 -13.72 -10.08
CA ILE A 409 16.19 -13.81 -8.70
C ILE A 409 14.67 -13.84 -8.71
N ALA A 410 14.07 -14.83 -8.07
CA ALA A 410 12.63 -14.98 -8.00
C ALA A 410 12.17 -15.52 -6.66
N GLY A 411 10.94 -15.18 -6.25
CA GLY A 411 10.38 -15.59 -4.97
C GLY A 411 10.78 -14.69 -3.80
N GLY A 412 10.79 -15.27 -2.60
CA GLY A 412 11.19 -14.61 -1.36
C GLY A 412 10.14 -13.71 -0.73
N LYS A 413 10.57 -12.83 0.15
CA LYS A 413 9.71 -11.96 0.97
C LYS A 413 10.28 -10.55 1.03
N TRP A 414 9.40 -9.57 1.22
CA TRP A 414 9.80 -8.18 1.44
C TRP A 414 10.81 -8.04 2.60
N THR A 415 10.58 -8.74 3.70
CA THR A 415 11.46 -8.71 4.89
C THR A 415 12.92 -9.03 4.57
N THR A 416 13.17 -9.96 3.64
CA THR A 416 14.51 -10.46 3.30
C THR A 416 15.08 -9.89 2.00
N TYR A 417 14.49 -8.80 1.46
CA TYR A 417 14.92 -8.22 0.18
C TYR A 417 16.42 -7.94 0.11
N ARG A 418 17.02 -7.48 1.24
CA ARG A 418 18.44 -7.11 1.31
C ARG A 418 19.35 -8.33 1.19
N SER A 419 19.08 -9.38 1.98
CA SER A 419 19.86 -10.63 1.90
C SER A 419 19.69 -11.32 0.55
N MET A 420 18.48 -11.31 -0.02
CA MET A 420 18.23 -11.78 -1.38
C MET A 420 19.08 -11.03 -2.42
N ALA A 421 19.16 -9.71 -2.30
CA ALA A 421 19.98 -8.87 -3.17
C ALA A 421 21.48 -9.19 -3.04
N GLU A 422 21.97 -9.32 -1.81
CA GLU A 422 23.36 -9.69 -1.53
C GLU A 422 23.72 -11.05 -2.11
N GLU A 423 22.89 -12.07 -1.94
CA GLU A 423 23.09 -13.41 -2.50
C GLU A 423 23.10 -13.37 -4.03
N THR A 424 22.16 -12.65 -4.65
CA THR A 424 22.09 -12.48 -6.10
C THR A 424 23.33 -11.82 -6.66
N LEU A 425 23.82 -10.77 -6.01
CA LEU A 425 25.05 -10.09 -6.42
C LEU A 425 26.31 -10.96 -6.21
N ASN A 426 26.37 -11.73 -5.13
CA ASN A 426 27.48 -12.65 -4.91
C ASN A 426 27.56 -13.69 -6.05
N GLU A 427 26.42 -14.24 -6.47
CA GLU A 427 26.35 -15.15 -7.61
C GLU A 427 26.74 -14.46 -8.92
N ALA A 428 26.18 -13.28 -9.19
CA ALA A 428 26.51 -12.48 -10.39
C ALA A 428 28.01 -12.15 -10.47
N ILE A 429 28.63 -11.75 -9.37
CA ILE A 429 30.05 -11.44 -9.27
C ILE A 429 30.90 -12.69 -9.56
N SER A 430 30.51 -13.82 -8.98
CA SER A 430 31.20 -15.11 -9.15
C SER A 430 31.18 -15.59 -10.60
N VAL A 431 29.98 -15.62 -11.21
CA VAL A 431 29.79 -16.15 -12.57
C VAL A 431 30.38 -15.27 -13.64
N HIS A 432 30.27 -13.95 -13.49
CA HIS A 432 30.76 -12.99 -14.49
C HIS A 432 32.20 -12.45 -14.20
N GLY A 433 32.81 -12.87 -13.10
CA GLY A 433 34.15 -12.42 -12.71
C GLY A 433 34.24 -10.91 -12.48
N LEU A 434 33.19 -10.29 -11.91
CA LEU A 434 33.15 -8.86 -11.69
C LEU A 434 34.09 -8.45 -10.54
N ARG A 435 34.77 -7.32 -10.69
CA ARG A 435 35.63 -6.76 -9.62
C ARG A 435 34.77 -5.92 -8.70
N ALA A 436 34.40 -6.44 -7.55
CA ALA A 436 33.51 -5.81 -6.58
C ALA A 436 34.06 -5.91 -5.15
N GLY A 437 33.70 -4.95 -4.31
CA GLY A 437 33.90 -5.02 -2.86
C GLY A 437 32.90 -5.93 -2.15
N HIS A 438 33.00 -5.98 -0.82
CA HIS A 438 32.00 -6.65 0.02
C HIS A 438 30.70 -5.85 0.09
N SER A 439 29.58 -6.52 0.41
CA SER A 439 28.31 -5.86 0.67
C SER A 439 28.42 -4.86 1.84
N LYS A 440 27.81 -3.69 1.68
CA LYS A 440 27.78 -2.59 2.66
C LYS A 440 26.36 -2.19 3.03
N THR A 441 25.36 -3.00 2.67
CA THR A 441 23.94 -2.64 2.80
C THR A 441 23.38 -2.85 4.21
N ILE A 442 24.06 -3.59 5.09
CA ILE A 442 23.66 -3.72 6.50
C ILE A 442 23.88 -2.38 7.21
N GLY A 443 22.81 -1.85 7.83
CA GLY A 443 22.87 -0.58 8.55
C GLY A 443 23.03 0.66 7.66
N LEU A 444 22.99 0.53 6.35
CA LEU A 444 23.09 1.64 5.40
C LEU A 444 21.79 2.46 5.43
N LEU A 445 21.85 3.68 5.94
CA LEU A 445 20.71 4.57 5.98
C LEU A 445 20.21 4.92 4.58
N LEU A 446 18.92 4.72 4.38
CA LEU A 446 18.23 5.06 3.14
C LEU A 446 17.90 6.56 3.06
N GLU A 447 17.52 7.02 1.87
CA GLU A 447 17.05 8.38 1.62
C GLU A 447 16.00 8.79 2.64
N GLY A 448 16.20 9.94 3.27
CA GLY A 448 15.36 10.43 4.36
C GLY A 448 15.71 9.89 5.76
N GLY A 449 16.44 8.79 5.89
CA GLY A 449 16.81 8.23 7.19
C GLY A 449 17.86 9.04 7.95
N LYS A 450 18.75 9.74 7.20
CA LYS A 450 19.75 10.60 7.79
C LYS A 450 19.10 11.85 8.42
N ASP A 451 19.58 12.24 9.59
CA ASP A 451 19.14 13.42 10.35
C ASP A 451 17.66 13.39 10.79
N TRP A 452 16.98 12.26 10.67
CA TRP A 452 15.63 12.10 11.17
C TRP A 452 15.61 11.87 12.69
N THR A 453 14.64 12.52 13.34
CA THR A 453 14.32 12.28 14.76
C THR A 453 12.81 12.25 14.95
N PRO A 454 12.29 11.53 15.96
CA PRO A 454 10.85 11.49 16.25
C PRO A 454 10.21 12.85 16.55
N THR A 455 11.01 13.83 16.96
CA THR A 455 10.55 15.19 17.30
C THR A 455 10.75 16.21 16.18
N MET A 456 11.30 15.79 15.05
CA MET A 456 11.61 16.66 13.90
C MET A 456 10.38 17.46 13.41
N TYR A 457 9.17 16.89 13.49
CA TYR A 457 7.95 17.52 13.08
C TYR A 457 7.68 18.85 13.84
N ILE A 458 8.17 18.98 15.09
CA ILE A 458 8.02 20.22 15.87
C ILE A 458 8.68 21.40 15.14
N ARG A 459 9.89 21.17 14.59
CA ARG A 459 10.58 22.21 13.81
C ARG A 459 9.82 22.56 12.53
N LEU A 460 9.21 21.57 11.86
CA LEU A 460 8.37 21.81 10.69
C LEU A 460 7.17 22.71 11.04
N VAL A 461 6.56 22.50 12.20
CA VAL A 461 5.49 23.39 12.70
C VAL A 461 6.01 24.78 13.02
N GLN A 462 7.10 24.88 13.77
CA GLN A 462 7.64 26.16 14.27
C GLN A 462 8.27 27.01 13.16
N ASP A 463 9.09 26.39 12.30
CA ASP A 463 9.88 27.13 11.32
C ASP A 463 9.05 27.47 10.05
N TYR A 464 8.04 26.67 9.71
CA TYR A 464 7.25 26.84 8.48
C TYR A 464 5.78 27.20 8.73
N GLY A 465 5.25 26.98 9.93
CA GLY A 465 3.82 27.20 10.21
C GLY A 465 2.91 26.14 9.61
N LEU A 466 3.40 24.90 9.50
CA LEU A 466 2.62 23.74 9.09
C LEU A 466 1.68 23.29 10.21
N GLU A 467 0.54 22.70 9.85
CA GLU A 467 -0.32 22.00 10.79
C GLU A 467 0.40 20.78 11.38
N VAL A 468 0.16 20.48 12.67
CA VAL A 468 0.86 19.40 13.38
C VAL A 468 0.73 18.04 12.65
N GLU A 469 -0.48 17.70 12.22
CA GLU A 469 -0.73 16.45 11.51
C GLU A 469 0.04 16.37 10.18
N VAL A 470 0.06 17.45 9.42
CA VAL A 470 0.84 17.56 8.17
C VAL A 470 2.33 17.44 8.46
N ALA A 471 2.83 18.13 9.49
CA ALA A 471 4.23 18.07 9.88
C ALA A 471 4.66 16.65 10.32
N GLN A 472 3.82 15.94 11.08
CA GLN A 472 4.04 14.55 11.45
C GLN A 472 4.07 13.64 10.24
N HIS A 473 3.11 13.81 9.31
CA HIS A 473 3.08 13.07 8.06
C HIS A 473 4.34 13.29 7.22
N LEU A 474 4.75 14.55 7.01
CA LEU A 474 5.96 14.85 6.24
C LEU A 474 7.21 14.25 6.89
N ALA A 475 7.34 14.36 8.22
CA ALA A 475 8.46 13.81 8.95
C ALA A 475 8.53 12.27 8.86
N SER A 476 7.38 11.58 8.88
CA SER A 476 7.31 10.12 8.78
C SER A 476 7.44 9.61 7.34
N THR A 477 7.10 10.42 6.32
CA THR A 477 7.12 10.02 4.91
C THR A 477 8.46 10.34 4.25
N TYR A 478 9.01 11.52 4.52
CA TYR A 478 10.22 12.04 3.84
C TYR A 478 11.44 12.11 4.76
N GLY A 479 11.28 11.88 6.07
CA GLY A 479 12.39 11.94 7.03
C GLY A 479 13.12 13.28 6.95
N GLY A 480 14.46 13.26 6.88
CA GLY A 480 15.28 14.47 6.76
C GLY A 480 14.96 15.36 5.54
N ARG A 481 14.29 14.80 4.51
CA ARG A 481 13.85 15.55 3.32
C ARG A 481 12.55 16.32 3.52
N ALA A 482 11.84 16.12 4.63
CA ALA A 482 10.60 16.84 4.93
C ALA A 482 10.74 18.35 4.87
N PHE A 483 11.92 18.88 5.22
CA PHE A 483 12.21 20.34 5.11
C PHE A 483 12.24 20.83 3.67
N GLU A 484 12.65 20.00 2.72
CA GLU A 484 12.64 20.34 1.30
C GLU A 484 11.19 20.44 0.79
N VAL A 485 10.33 19.48 1.20
CA VAL A 485 8.90 19.49 0.88
C VAL A 485 8.21 20.70 1.50
N ALA A 486 8.53 21.02 2.76
CA ALA A 486 7.98 22.16 3.48
C ALA A 486 8.35 23.52 2.83
N LYS A 487 9.59 23.65 2.31
CA LYS A 487 10.04 24.85 1.57
C LYS A 487 9.24 25.10 0.30
N MET A 488 8.69 24.06 -0.31
CA MET A 488 7.87 24.16 -1.52
C MET A 488 6.40 24.46 -1.22
N ALA A 489 6.00 24.42 0.07
CA ALA A 489 4.60 24.57 0.45
C ALA A 489 4.10 26.00 0.26
N HIS A 490 2.94 26.12 -0.39
CA HIS A 490 2.30 27.40 -0.63
C HIS A 490 1.55 27.91 0.61
N VAL A 491 1.42 29.24 0.72
CA VAL A 491 0.62 29.89 1.76
C VAL A 491 -0.85 29.51 1.63
N THR A 492 -1.50 29.27 2.76
CA THR A 492 -2.92 28.88 2.80
C THR A 492 -3.87 30.07 2.68
N GLY A 493 -3.39 31.29 2.95
CA GLY A 493 -4.21 32.47 3.09
C GLY A 493 -5.00 32.54 4.41
N LYS A 494 -4.83 31.57 5.30
CA LYS A 494 -5.47 31.50 6.62
C LYS A 494 -4.51 31.97 7.70
N ARG A 495 -5.07 32.36 8.88
CA ARG A 495 -4.25 32.65 10.05
C ARG A 495 -3.42 31.43 10.49
N TRP A 496 -4.00 30.24 10.38
CA TRP A 496 -3.37 28.95 10.68
C TRP A 496 -4.05 27.83 9.89
N PRO A 497 -3.33 26.84 9.35
CA PRO A 497 -1.87 26.85 9.18
C PRO A 497 -1.41 27.95 8.20
N ILE A 498 -0.14 28.40 8.32
CA ILE A 498 0.42 29.45 7.47
C ILE A 498 0.68 28.91 6.07
N VAL A 499 1.30 27.73 5.97
CA VAL A 499 1.59 27.03 4.70
C VAL A 499 1.04 25.60 4.74
N GLY A 500 1.03 24.94 3.59
CA GLY A 500 0.63 23.54 3.48
C GLY A 500 -0.85 23.41 3.11
N LYS A 501 -1.20 23.82 1.90
CA LYS A 501 -2.55 23.61 1.35
C LYS A 501 -2.76 22.12 1.09
N ARG A 502 -3.77 21.54 1.76
CA ARG A 502 -4.12 20.12 1.62
C ARG A 502 -4.74 19.84 0.25
N LEU A 503 -4.50 18.63 -0.29
CA LEU A 503 -5.15 18.11 -1.50
C LEU A 503 -6.62 17.78 -1.22
N VAL A 504 -6.90 17.15 -0.07
CA VAL A 504 -8.23 16.85 0.47
C VAL A 504 -8.23 17.12 1.97
N SER A 505 -9.39 17.48 2.52
CA SER A 505 -9.48 17.95 3.92
C SER A 505 -9.18 16.87 4.95
N GLU A 506 -9.55 15.61 4.66
CA GLU A 506 -9.50 14.48 5.60
C GLU A 506 -8.10 13.91 5.78
N PHE A 507 -7.19 14.16 4.83
CA PHE A 507 -5.86 13.58 4.82
C PHE A 507 -4.76 14.65 4.90
N PRO A 508 -3.61 14.36 5.53
CA PRO A 508 -2.54 15.34 5.74
C PRO A 508 -1.67 15.60 4.50
N TYR A 509 -2.11 15.17 3.32
CA TYR A 509 -1.36 15.34 2.07
C TYR A 509 -1.50 16.75 1.53
N ILE A 510 -0.38 17.40 1.19
CA ILE A 510 -0.33 18.78 0.72
C ILE A 510 0.13 18.91 -0.74
N GLU A 511 -0.23 20.02 -1.38
CA GLU A 511 0.08 20.28 -2.80
C GLU A 511 1.59 20.21 -3.11
N SER A 512 2.46 20.60 -2.19
CA SER A 512 3.92 20.53 -2.41
C SER A 512 4.46 19.11 -2.53
N GLU A 513 3.75 18.11 -1.99
CA GLU A 513 4.14 16.71 -2.17
C GLU A 513 3.99 16.25 -3.62
N VAL A 514 3.02 16.81 -4.36
CA VAL A 514 2.87 16.54 -5.80
C VAL A 514 4.07 17.06 -6.58
N LEU A 515 4.54 18.27 -6.25
CA LEU A 515 5.71 18.86 -6.88
C LEU A 515 7.00 18.14 -6.50
N TYR A 516 7.09 17.69 -5.25
CA TYR A 516 8.24 16.90 -4.78
C TYR A 516 8.25 15.49 -5.39
N ALA A 517 7.08 14.88 -5.60
CA ALA A 517 6.94 13.59 -6.28
C ALA A 517 7.56 13.60 -7.70
N ILE A 518 7.45 14.70 -8.43
CA ILE A 518 8.10 14.86 -9.75
C ILE A 518 9.63 14.80 -9.62
N LYS A 519 10.20 15.40 -8.57
CA LYS A 519 11.64 15.28 -8.28
C LYS A 519 12.05 13.85 -7.92
N GLU A 520 11.12 13.06 -7.39
CA GLU A 520 11.28 11.63 -7.11
C GLU A 520 10.82 10.75 -8.30
N TYR A 521 10.92 11.26 -9.51
CA TYR A 521 10.63 10.56 -10.78
C TYR A 521 9.16 10.19 -11.03
N ALA A 522 8.19 10.77 -10.33
CA ALA A 522 6.79 10.58 -10.67
C ALA A 522 6.49 11.20 -12.04
N CYS A 523 5.90 10.41 -12.94
CA CYS A 523 5.59 10.80 -14.32
C CYS A 523 4.09 10.90 -14.60
N THR A 524 3.26 10.27 -13.78
CA THR A 524 1.80 10.19 -13.97
C THR A 524 1.06 10.56 -12.68
N ALA A 525 -0.21 10.93 -12.80
CA ALA A 525 -1.06 11.18 -11.63
C ALA A 525 -1.26 9.92 -10.77
N THR A 526 -1.26 8.74 -11.40
CA THR A 526 -1.31 7.46 -10.70
C THR A 526 -0.11 7.24 -9.79
N ASP A 527 1.11 7.67 -10.21
CA ASP A 527 2.31 7.57 -9.37
C ASP A 527 2.11 8.33 -8.06
N VAL A 528 1.51 9.51 -8.13
CA VAL A 528 1.27 10.35 -6.96
C VAL A 528 0.28 9.70 -6.00
N ILE A 529 -0.91 9.30 -6.48
CA ILE A 529 -1.96 8.74 -5.60
C ILE A 529 -1.66 7.35 -5.09
N ALA A 530 -0.88 6.56 -5.84
CA ALA A 530 -0.63 5.16 -5.50
C ALA A 530 0.69 4.94 -4.72
N ARG A 531 1.76 5.69 -5.03
CA ARG A 531 3.12 5.40 -4.53
C ARG A 531 3.79 6.54 -3.79
N ARG A 532 3.35 7.79 -3.98
CA ARG A 532 3.92 8.94 -3.25
C ARG A 532 3.07 9.29 -2.03
N THR A 533 1.78 9.56 -2.20
CA THR A 533 0.87 9.90 -1.11
C THR A 533 0.13 8.69 -0.54
N ARG A 534 0.02 7.59 -1.25
CA ARG A 534 -0.75 6.39 -0.89
C ARG A 534 -2.27 6.60 -0.78
N LEU A 535 -2.79 7.77 -1.18
CA LEU A 535 -4.19 8.14 -1.01
C LEU A 535 -5.16 7.15 -1.68
N GLY A 536 -4.80 6.64 -2.88
CA GLY A 536 -5.58 5.60 -3.57
C GLY A 536 -5.67 4.27 -2.81
N PHE A 537 -4.70 3.97 -1.94
CA PHE A 537 -4.69 2.79 -1.08
C PHE A 537 -5.38 3.01 0.27
N LEU A 538 -5.70 4.25 0.62
CA LEU A 538 -6.38 4.59 1.88
C LEU A 538 -7.86 4.84 1.67
N ASN A 539 -8.20 5.66 0.69
CA ASN A 539 -9.58 6.02 0.38
C ASN A 539 -9.71 6.41 -1.10
N VAL A 540 -10.41 5.58 -1.86
CA VAL A 540 -10.57 5.80 -3.31
C VAL A 540 -11.39 7.03 -3.65
N GLN A 541 -12.35 7.42 -2.79
CA GLN A 541 -13.16 8.64 -3.00
C GLN A 541 -12.33 9.90 -2.78
N ALA A 542 -11.56 9.94 -1.71
CA ALA A 542 -10.64 11.06 -1.43
C ALA A 542 -9.56 11.17 -2.52
N ALA A 543 -9.10 10.03 -3.06
CA ALA A 543 -8.17 10.03 -4.18
C ALA A 543 -8.81 10.60 -5.45
N ASP A 544 -10.04 10.22 -5.77
CA ASP A 544 -10.78 10.75 -6.93
C ASP A 544 -11.02 12.27 -6.81
N GLU A 545 -11.34 12.76 -5.61
CA GLU A 545 -11.48 14.20 -5.31
C GLU A 545 -10.16 14.97 -5.50
N ALA A 546 -9.03 14.38 -5.09
CA ALA A 546 -7.71 14.99 -5.22
C ALA A 546 -7.18 15.05 -6.67
N LEU A 547 -7.59 14.09 -7.52
CA LEU A 547 -7.02 13.90 -8.86
C LEU A 547 -7.05 15.14 -9.76
N PRO A 548 -8.15 15.91 -9.89
CA PRO A 548 -8.15 17.11 -10.73
C PRO A 548 -7.05 18.10 -10.34
N ARG A 549 -6.84 18.29 -9.03
CA ARG A 549 -5.82 19.20 -8.53
C ARG A 549 -4.41 18.66 -8.75
N ILE A 550 -4.20 17.36 -8.55
CA ILE A 550 -2.92 16.70 -8.82
C ILE A 550 -2.54 16.83 -10.29
N VAL A 551 -3.48 16.56 -11.21
CA VAL A 551 -3.26 16.68 -12.66
C VAL A 551 -2.97 18.13 -13.07
N GLU A 552 -3.63 19.12 -12.46
CA GLU A 552 -3.35 20.53 -12.71
C GLU A 552 -1.92 20.90 -12.29
N LEU A 553 -1.49 20.50 -11.09
CA LEU A 553 -0.15 20.79 -10.56
C LEU A 553 0.93 20.10 -11.40
N MET A 554 0.77 18.81 -11.69
CA MET A 554 1.71 18.07 -12.54
C MET A 554 1.75 18.62 -13.96
N GLY A 555 0.58 18.94 -14.52
CA GLY A 555 0.48 19.46 -15.88
C GLY A 555 1.18 20.81 -16.05
N LYS A 556 1.14 21.66 -15.03
CA LYS A 556 1.87 22.93 -15.01
C LYS A 556 3.38 22.70 -14.95
N GLU A 557 3.85 21.80 -14.11
CA GLU A 557 5.28 21.53 -13.89
C GLU A 557 5.90 20.77 -15.07
N LEU A 558 5.16 19.78 -15.63
CA LEU A 558 5.62 18.92 -16.72
C LEU A 558 5.25 19.45 -18.11
N GLY A 559 4.56 20.59 -18.23
CA GLY A 559 4.20 21.19 -19.50
C GLY A 559 3.15 20.40 -20.29
N TRP A 560 2.20 19.73 -19.60
CA TRP A 560 1.17 18.95 -20.28
C TRP A 560 0.16 19.82 -21.04
N SER A 561 -0.23 19.37 -22.23
CA SER A 561 -1.36 19.94 -22.95
C SER A 561 -2.68 19.64 -22.22
N GLU A 562 -3.73 20.39 -22.52
CA GLU A 562 -5.06 20.13 -21.95
C GLU A 562 -5.60 18.72 -22.36
N GLN A 563 -5.22 18.23 -23.54
CA GLN A 563 -5.54 16.88 -23.96
C GLN A 563 -4.82 15.85 -23.08
N LYS A 564 -3.53 16.03 -22.82
CA LYS A 564 -2.74 15.14 -21.94
C LYS A 564 -3.28 15.15 -20.51
N LYS A 565 -3.68 16.30 -19.97
CA LYS A 565 -4.31 16.37 -18.64
C LYS A 565 -5.60 15.57 -18.57
N LYS A 566 -6.45 15.60 -19.60
CA LYS A 566 -7.68 14.79 -19.66
C LYS A 566 -7.38 13.30 -19.73
N GLU A 567 -6.39 12.90 -20.51
CA GLU A 567 -5.94 11.50 -20.60
C GLU A 567 -5.38 11.00 -19.26
N GLU A 568 -4.52 11.77 -18.61
CA GLU A 568 -3.97 11.44 -17.28
C GLU A 568 -5.07 11.30 -16.23
N LEU A 569 -6.03 12.24 -16.20
CA LEU A 569 -7.17 12.16 -15.29
C LEU A 569 -8.01 10.90 -15.54
N ALA A 570 -8.29 10.58 -16.82
CA ALA A 570 -9.06 9.39 -17.18
C ALA A 570 -8.32 8.10 -16.78
N THR A 571 -7.01 8.02 -17.03
CA THR A 571 -6.17 6.86 -16.69
C THR A 571 -6.10 6.66 -15.19
N ALA A 572 -5.88 7.73 -14.42
CA ALA A 572 -5.83 7.64 -12.95
C ALA A 572 -7.19 7.25 -12.34
N LYS A 573 -8.30 7.75 -12.89
CA LYS A 573 -9.65 7.30 -12.50
C LYS A 573 -9.87 5.82 -12.84
N GLN A 574 -9.45 5.36 -14.02
CA GLN A 574 -9.54 3.96 -14.39
C GLN A 574 -8.74 3.07 -13.42
N PHE A 575 -7.56 3.49 -13.00
CA PHE A 575 -6.79 2.79 -11.97
C PHE A 575 -7.59 2.64 -10.66
N LEU A 576 -8.22 3.72 -10.16
CA LEU A 576 -9.04 3.66 -8.96
C LEU A 576 -10.25 2.72 -9.15
N TYR A 577 -10.93 2.78 -10.28
CA TYR A 577 -12.08 1.95 -10.58
C TYR A 577 -11.73 0.46 -10.70
N CYS A 578 -10.66 0.12 -11.42
CA CYS A 578 -10.35 -1.26 -11.73
C CYS A 578 -9.49 -1.93 -10.64
N GLU A 579 -8.44 -1.25 -10.17
CA GLU A 579 -7.43 -1.88 -9.32
C GLU A 579 -7.61 -1.61 -7.83
N MET A 580 -8.36 -0.55 -7.46
CA MET A 580 -8.52 -0.14 -6.07
C MET A 580 -9.92 -0.42 -5.50
N GLY A 581 -10.68 -1.30 -6.15
CA GLY A 581 -11.97 -1.79 -5.65
C GLY A 581 -13.14 -0.81 -5.83
N TYR A 582 -12.93 0.32 -6.52
CA TYR A 582 -14.01 1.28 -6.76
C TYR A 582 -15.06 0.74 -7.75
N LYS A 583 -14.64 -0.06 -8.73
CA LYS A 583 -15.52 -0.68 -9.73
C LYS A 583 -16.52 -1.66 -9.10
N SER A 584 -16.09 -2.52 -8.18
CA SER A 584 -16.97 -3.46 -7.50
C SER A 584 -18.08 -2.75 -6.70
N ARG A 585 -17.81 -1.53 -6.19
CA ARG A 585 -18.80 -0.68 -5.55
C ARG A 585 -19.80 -0.08 -6.54
N SER A 586 -19.33 0.32 -7.73
CA SER A 586 -20.19 0.87 -8.79
C SER A 586 -20.97 -0.20 -9.55
N GLU A 587 -20.40 -1.41 -9.73
CA GLU A 587 -21.08 -2.51 -10.41
C GLU A 587 -22.23 -3.10 -9.55
N GLN A 588 -22.11 -3.10 -8.24
CA GLN A 588 -23.24 -3.42 -7.35
C GLN A 588 -24.39 -2.44 -7.54
N LEU A 589 -24.09 -1.17 -7.84
CA LEU A 589 -25.11 -0.15 -8.14
C LEU A 589 -25.73 -0.31 -9.54
N THR A 590 -24.99 -0.84 -10.51
CA THR A 590 -25.45 -1.02 -11.90
C THR A 590 -26.02 -2.41 -12.20
N SER A 591 -25.65 -3.45 -11.45
CA SER A 591 -26.21 -4.81 -11.60
C SER A 591 -27.61 -4.96 -10.99
N MET A 592 -28.07 -3.94 -10.27
CA MET A 592 -29.42 -3.91 -9.72
C MET A 592 -30.39 -3.46 -10.82
N SER A 593 -31.30 -4.33 -11.17
CA SER A 593 -32.41 -4.27 -12.12
C SER A 593 -32.57 -2.97 -12.92
N GLU A 594 -32.63 -3.07 -14.26
CA GLU A 594 -33.03 -1.96 -15.15
C GLU A 594 -34.21 -1.17 -14.57
N ILE A 595 -33.97 0.11 -14.30
CA ILE A 595 -35.01 1.04 -13.86
C ILE A 595 -35.93 1.26 -15.06
N THR A 596 -37.14 0.71 -15.00
CA THR A 596 -38.16 0.82 -16.07
C THR A 596 -39.12 1.99 -15.83
N LEU A 597 -38.76 2.93 -14.94
CA LEU A 597 -39.55 4.14 -14.69
C LEU A 597 -39.53 5.05 -15.93
N THR A 598 -40.70 5.64 -16.20
CA THR A 598 -40.82 6.66 -17.26
C THR A 598 -40.13 7.96 -16.86
N ASN A 599 -39.71 8.77 -17.85
CA ASN A 599 -39.06 10.05 -17.58
C ASN A 599 -39.88 10.98 -16.61
N PRO A 600 -41.21 11.09 -16.72
CA PRO A 600 -42.00 11.87 -15.77
C PRO A 600 -41.96 11.31 -14.33
N GLU A 601 -41.93 9.99 -14.18
CA GLU A 601 -41.83 9.34 -12.87
C GLU A 601 -40.45 9.57 -12.24
N VAL A 602 -39.41 9.44 -13.01
CA VAL A 602 -38.03 9.73 -12.56
C VAL A 602 -37.92 11.16 -12.05
N GLU A 603 -38.44 12.15 -12.80
CA GLU A 603 -38.42 13.56 -12.37
C GLU A 603 -39.28 13.80 -11.12
N ARG A 604 -40.41 13.13 -10.99
CA ARG A 604 -41.25 13.19 -9.77
C ARG A 604 -40.51 12.64 -8.54
N TYR A 605 -39.82 11.48 -8.70
CA TYR A 605 -39.08 10.87 -7.60
C TYR A 605 -37.79 11.62 -7.27
N LYS A 606 -37.10 12.22 -8.23
CA LYS A 606 -36.03 13.16 -8.00
C LYS A 606 -36.44 14.37 -7.16
N LYS A 607 -37.60 14.99 -7.48
CA LYS A 607 -38.15 16.09 -6.70
C LYS A 607 -38.44 15.66 -5.26
N ARG A 608 -39.00 14.45 -5.08
CA ARG A 608 -39.24 13.88 -3.76
C ARG A 608 -37.94 13.68 -2.98
N PHE A 609 -36.93 13.09 -3.60
CA PHE A 609 -35.63 12.88 -3.01
C PHE A 609 -34.98 14.19 -2.55
N HIS A 610 -35.00 15.24 -3.39
CA HIS A 610 -34.43 16.55 -3.06
C HIS A 610 -35.14 17.29 -1.91
N LYS A 611 -36.39 16.94 -1.56
CA LYS A 611 -37.05 17.47 -0.36
C LYS A 611 -36.32 17.02 0.92
N PHE A 612 -35.67 15.88 0.88
CA PHE A 612 -34.89 15.31 1.99
C PHE A 612 -33.39 15.67 1.86
N ASP A 613 -32.84 15.70 0.67
CA ASP A 613 -31.48 16.17 0.37
C ASP A 613 -31.45 17.68 0.13
N LYS A 614 -31.69 18.46 1.18
CA LYS A 614 -31.71 19.94 1.11
C LYS A 614 -30.35 20.56 0.78
N GLU A 615 -29.28 19.85 1.07
CA GLU A 615 -27.92 20.32 0.84
C GLU A 615 -27.37 19.89 -0.53
N SER A 616 -28.21 19.19 -1.33
CA SER A 616 -27.86 18.68 -2.67
C SER A 616 -26.59 17.82 -2.67
N LYS A 617 -26.44 16.98 -1.65
CA LYS A 617 -25.30 16.06 -1.48
C LYS A 617 -25.33 14.87 -2.45
N GLY A 618 -26.53 14.59 -3.02
CA GLY A 618 -26.76 13.40 -3.85
C GLY A 618 -27.17 12.14 -3.05
N PHE A 619 -27.21 12.23 -1.73
CA PHE A 619 -27.62 11.15 -0.83
C PHE A 619 -28.37 11.69 0.40
N ILE A 620 -29.14 10.83 1.04
CA ILE A 620 -29.85 11.10 2.29
C ILE A 620 -29.38 10.16 3.40
N THR A 621 -29.29 10.70 4.62
CA THR A 621 -28.90 9.97 5.83
C THR A 621 -30.05 9.89 6.82
N THR A 622 -29.90 9.10 7.89
CA THR A 622 -30.85 9.08 9.03
C THR A 622 -31.12 10.48 9.57
N VAL A 623 -30.08 11.31 9.66
CA VAL A 623 -30.17 12.69 10.16
C VAL A 623 -31.03 13.57 9.24
N ASP A 624 -30.91 13.42 7.93
CA ASP A 624 -31.69 14.20 6.96
C ASP A 624 -33.18 13.84 7.04
N VAL A 625 -33.50 12.54 7.11
CA VAL A 625 -34.85 12.05 7.24
C VAL A 625 -35.44 12.47 8.59
N GLN A 626 -34.73 12.31 9.69
CA GLN A 626 -35.14 12.73 11.01
C GLN A 626 -35.45 14.23 11.08
N ARG A 627 -34.59 15.06 10.46
CA ARG A 627 -34.79 16.52 10.38
C ARG A 627 -36.08 16.89 9.66
N VAL A 628 -36.39 16.24 8.55
CA VAL A 628 -37.62 16.48 7.79
C VAL A 628 -38.84 16.02 8.60
N LEU A 629 -38.81 14.82 9.17
CA LEU A 629 -39.89 14.25 9.98
C LEU A 629 -40.21 15.11 11.22
N LYS A 630 -39.17 15.55 11.93
CA LYS A 630 -39.31 16.44 13.10
C LYS A 630 -39.96 17.78 12.71
N ASN A 631 -39.64 18.33 11.55
CA ASN A 631 -40.22 19.57 11.06
C ASN A 631 -41.76 19.46 10.77
N ILE A 632 -42.24 18.26 10.47
CA ILE A 632 -43.66 17.98 10.23
C ILE A 632 -44.36 17.39 11.45
N GLY A 633 -43.67 17.25 12.59
CA GLY A 633 -44.23 16.80 13.86
C GLY A 633 -44.29 15.27 14.04
N ILE A 634 -43.66 14.52 13.16
CA ILE A 634 -43.52 13.06 13.28
C ILE A 634 -42.28 12.72 14.09
N GLN A 635 -42.47 11.98 15.20
CA GLN A 635 -41.39 11.45 16.01
C GLN A 635 -41.21 9.96 15.71
N ILE A 636 -40.04 9.57 15.29
CA ILE A 636 -39.62 8.16 15.12
C ILE A 636 -38.34 7.98 15.93
N ASP A 637 -38.24 6.86 16.63
CA ASP A 637 -36.99 6.54 17.34
C ASP A 637 -35.86 6.28 16.36
N GLU A 638 -34.65 6.56 16.80
CA GLU A 638 -33.43 6.56 15.94
C GLU A 638 -33.08 5.15 15.42
N ASN A 639 -33.34 4.10 16.22
CA ASN A 639 -33.08 2.73 15.82
C ASN A 639 -34.05 2.28 14.71
N SER A 640 -35.37 2.55 14.87
CA SER A 640 -36.36 2.26 13.84
C SER A 640 -36.08 3.00 12.53
N LEU A 641 -35.61 4.25 12.61
CA LEU A 641 -35.26 5.01 11.43
C LEU A 641 -33.98 4.43 10.74
N HIS A 642 -33.04 3.99 11.53
CA HIS A 642 -31.85 3.33 11.03
C HIS A 642 -32.17 2.00 10.33
N GLU A 643 -33.03 1.18 10.91
CA GLU A 643 -33.53 -0.04 10.28
C GLU A 643 -34.24 0.24 8.95
N ILE A 644 -35.10 1.26 8.90
CA ILE A 644 -35.84 1.63 7.69
C ILE A 644 -34.89 2.07 6.56
N LEU A 645 -33.85 2.84 6.88
CA LEU A 645 -32.86 3.25 5.88
C LEU A 645 -31.99 2.08 5.44
N ASN A 646 -31.60 1.20 6.36
CA ASN A 646 -30.85 -0.02 6.03
C ASN A 646 -31.59 -0.99 5.11
N GLU A 647 -32.93 -0.98 5.08
CA GLU A 647 -33.71 -1.78 4.12
C GLU A 647 -33.49 -1.29 2.67
N VAL A 648 -33.21 0.00 2.47
CA VAL A 648 -33.09 0.67 1.17
C VAL A 648 -31.65 0.88 0.77
N ASP A 649 -30.76 1.04 1.74
CA ASP A 649 -29.32 1.14 1.55
C ASP A 649 -28.76 -0.21 1.07
N LEU A 650 -28.73 -0.38 -0.23
CA LEU A 650 -28.38 -1.65 -0.88
C LEU A 650 -26.89 -1.93 -0.81
N ASN A 651 -26.08 -0.88 -0.85
CA ASN A 651 -24.62 -0.99 -0.77
C ASN A 651 -24.10 -0.97 0.67
N LYS A 652 -25.02 -0.83 1.66
CA LYS A 652 -24.72 -0.83 3.10
C LYS A 652 -23.67 0.21 3.52
N ASN A 653 -23.72 1.39 2.90
CA ASN A 653 -22.81 2.50 3.21
C ASN A 653 -23.36 3.48 4.27
N GLY A 654 -24.55 3.23 4.79
CA GLY A 654 -25.25 4.10 5.76
C GLY A 654 -25.89 5.34 5.16
N GLN A 655 -25.97 5.40 3.83
CA GLN A 655 -26.54 6.50 3.05
C GLN A 655 -27.48 5.91 2.00
N VAL A 656 -28.54 6.61 1.65
CA VAL A 656 -29.42 6.23 0.54
C VAL A 656 -29.17 7.21 -0.60
N GLU A 657 -28.59 6.72 -1.67
CA GLU A 657 -28.30 7.50 -2.88
C GLU A 657 -29.55 7.63 -3.77
N LEU A 658 -29.57 8.63 -4.64
CA LEU A 658 -30.70 8.85 -5.55
C LEU A 658 -31.01 7.60 -6.39
N ASN A 659 -29.99 6.88 -6.81
CA ASN A 659 -30.16 5.67 -7.62
C ASN A 659 -30.83 4.52 -6.83
N GLU A 660 -30.42 4.29 -5.60
CA GLU A 660 -31.03 3.30 -4.69
C GLU A 660 -32.50 3.66 -4.40
N PHE A 661 -32.75 4.95 -4.18
CA PHE A 661 -34.11 5.45 -4.01
C PHE A 661 -34.97 5.24 -5.25
N LEU A 662 -34.46 5.49 -6.46
CA LEU A 662 -35.16 5.24 -7.71
C LEU A 662 -35.42 3.75 -7.95
N GLN A 663 -34.50 2.88 -7.56
CA GLN A 663 -34.70 1.42 -7.61
C GLN A 663 -35.81 0.96 -6.67
N LEU A 664 -35.81 1.48 -5.45
CA LEU A 664 -36.91 1.23 -4.52
C LEU A 664 -38.26 1.66 -5.13
N MET A 665 -38.35 2.87 -5.69
CA MET A 665 -39.57 3.36 -6.32
C MET A 665 -39.98 2.51 -7.52
N ASN A 666 -39.02 2.00 -8.29
CA ASN A 666 -39.26 1.08 -9.38
C ASN A 666 -39.81 -0.27 -8.90
N ALA A 667 -39.27 -0.82 -7.80
CA ALA A 667 -39.79 -2.06 -7.20
C ALA A 667 -41.21 -1.88 -6.60
N VAL A 668 -41.47 -0.72 -5.98
CA VAL A 668 -42.81 -0.36 -5.48
C VAL A 668 -43.83 -0.23 -6.65
N ASN A 669 -43.45 0.45 -7.74
CA ASN A 669 -44.32 0.59 -8.91
C ASN A 669 -44.61 -0.75 -9.60
N LYS A 670 -43.66 -1.70 -9.59
CA LYS A 670 -43.83 -3.06 -10.13
C LYS A 670 -44.63 -3.99 -9.20
N GLY A 671 -45.01 -3.54 -8.00
CA GLY A 671 -45.66 -4.36 -7.01
C GLY A 671 -44.81 -5.48 -6.41
N GLN A 672 -43.49 -5.41 -6.61
CA GLN A 672 -42.55 -6.38 -6.07
C GLN A 672 -42.29 -6.20 -4.57
N VAL A 673 -42.53 -4.98 -4.08
CA VAL A 673 -42.41 -4.61 -2.66
C VAL A 673 -43.74 -3.90 -2.30
N SER A 674 -44.57 -4.56 -1.49
CA SER A 674 -45.94 -4.06 -1.21
C SER A 674 -45.96 -2.89 -0.23
N ASP A 675 -45.05 -2.81 0.74
CA ASP A 675 -45.08 -1.80 1.82
C ASP A 675 -43.68 -1.49 2.34
N ASN A 676 -42.85 -0.77 1.55
CA ASN A 676 -41.60 -0.30 2.08
C ASN A 676 -41.83 0.91 3.00
N ARG A 677 -41.36 0.82 4.25
CA ARG A 677 -41.53 1.83 5.30
C ARG A 677 -40.99 3.21 4.91
N LEU A 678 -39.86 3.28 4.20
CA LEU A 678 -39.26 4.53 3.74
C LEU A 678 -40.18 5.22 2.69
N ALA A 679 -40.66 4.46 1.69
CA ALA A 679 -41.57 4.99 0.68
C ALA A 679 -42.83 5.60 1.27
N ILE A 680 -43.44 4.93 2.28
CA ILE A 680 -44.61 5.41 3.01
C ILE A 680 -44.26 6.67 3.79
N LEU A 681 -43.15 6.67 4.55
CA LEU A 681 -42.72 7.83 5.33
C LEU A 681 -42.45 9.05 4.45
N MET A 682 -41.77 8.88 3.33
CA MET A 682 -41.49 9.97 2.41
C MET A 682 -42.74 10.51 1.73
N LYS A 683 -43.69 9.63 1.41
CA LYS A 683 -44.99 10.06 0.85
C LYS A 683 -45.79 10.85 1.87
N THR A 684 -45.90 10.36 3.11
CA THR A 684 -46.59 11.05 4.21
C THR A 684 -45.96 12.41 4.53
N ALA A 685 -44.62 12.46 4.52
CA ALA A 685 -43.89 13.70 4.70
C ALA A 685 -44.16 14.72 3.57
N GLU A 686 -44.20 14.25 2.31
CA GLU A 686 -44.52 15.07 1.15
C GLU A 686 -45.94 15.66 1.24
N GLU A 687 -46.93 14.85 1.52
CA GLU A 687 -48.33 15.27 1.68
C GLU A 687 -48.48 16.31 2.81
N SER A 688 -47.74 16.15 3.91
CA SER A 688 -47.76 17.09 5.03
C SER A 688 -47.02 18.40 4.74
N LEU A 689 -45.99 18.36 3.90
CA LEU A 689 -45.27 19.56 3.46
C LEU A 689 -46.07 20.38 2.42
N ASP A 690 -46.76 19.70 1.53
CA ASP A 690 -47.57 20.32 0.48
C ASP A 690 -48.88 20.93 1.02
N GLN A 691 -49.36 20.49 2.18
CA GLN A 691 -50.55 21.05 2.87
C GLN A 691 -50.25 22.30 3.70
N ARG A 692 -49.00 22.66 3.91
CA ARG A 692 -48.64 23.93 4.56
C ARG A 692 -48.73 25.05 3.54
N GLU A 693 -49.78 25.84 3.63
CA GLU A 693 -49.86 27.12 2.89
C GLU A 693 -48.63 27.98 3.22
N PRO A 694 -48.07 28.69 2.26
CA PRO A 694 -46.98 29.62 2.52
C PRO A 694 -47.50 30.69 3.48
N VAL A 695 -46.94 30.75 4.68
CA VAL A 695 -47.22 31.83 5.63
C VAL A 695 -46.78 33.11 4.95
N SER A 696 -47.77 33.91 4.52
CA SER A 696 -47.50 35.27 4.01
C SER A 696 -46.97 36.08 5.18
N VAL A 697 -45.68 36.28 5.21
CA VAL A 697 -45.04 37.23 6.15
C VAL A 697 -45.38 38.60 5.62
N ASP A 698 -46.37 39.22 6.24
CA ASP A 698 -46.67 40.64 6.06
C ASP A 698 -45.46 41.46 6.52
N ARG A 699 -44.75 42.05 5.56
CA ARG A 699 -43.61 42.93 5.79
C ARG A 699 -44.00 44.39 5.91
N SER A 700 -45.26 44.68 6.26
CA SER A 700 -45.71 46.04 6.57
C SER A 700 -45.57 46.34 8.06
N GLY A 701 -44.41 46.59 8.54
CA GLY A 701 -44.09 47.01 9.90
C GLY A 701 -42.72 47.60 9.94
N GLY A 702 -42.56 48.80 9.34
CA GLY A 702 -41.39 49.63 9.53
C GLY A 702 -41.39 50.24 10.91
N GLY A 703 -40.21 50.50 11.43
CA GLY A 703 -40.05 51.56 12.40
C GLY A 703 -39.41 51.14 13.73
N VAL A 704 -38.27 51.72 13.88
CA VAL A 704 -37.40 52.12 14.98
C VAL A 704 -36.27 51.19 15.26
#